data_dba0c6b95f152b3537ac76449876d116
#
_entry.id   dba0c6b95f152b3537ac76449876d116
#
_cell.length_a   1.000
_cell.length_b   1.000
_cell.length_c   1.000
_cell.angle_alpha   90.00
_cell.angle_beta   90.00
_cell.angle_gamma   90.00
#
_symmetry.space_group_name_H-M   'P 1'
#
loop_
_entity.id
_entity.type
_entity.pdbx_description
1 polymer ?
#
loop_
_entity_poly.entity_id
_entity_poly.type
_entity_poly.pdbx_seq_one_letter_code
_entity_poly.pdbx_strand_id
1 'polypeptide(L)'
;MYTLDGIEVDADRQIDRFGNTITEQSYYRTGGDVNVIDSVQIEQRHYSTITSAIKNLPGVQVNSIGYHGGEYGAGTQYNTTVTINGDDHVVICLDGRRIDNAVSQSMSYSSTNSTNALANLDQVTSIDNIDKIEVIKGPGASVYGADATGGVINIITKKGALRPQASIDLATGSWGHHVYRANMSGSSSDGSTRYFISAMRDMGGDTHYYDQMTGKNYTNHGTDFKDDAVNIRLDKYFNDTHRLTFSYNYTGANDGYPITPPDYRYMNPTDYKRINDAANNNINGDIKNPGYRNSWYINGFKRTYTAHLNNDFDLSYSFAKENEMESFVRMYKQSHKYWNSWGPSNKVVWPNKPIPTPWDPEWNDYVNAKRVTKNSARSKNYDFNRGMHLQLGKSYGKHDILTGWTFDKSRHESFSVSSKTGRETSTNVKQTTIDGYLQDKIHVNDKFEIAPSLRYQHADAVSTTSESGKVTNGGSAFSKVTAAVNAQYLINDGFSIFAGWTQINRPLRPNDYQPGASLYEDQKLENDKGSAYTIGLKKRISDRTNVFANYDYTDMSNAVCRQSVWDNKIGDWASKSVNAKQKRKAFNLGINQKLDQHWGLGLSYSTIDEQWTAKRGMKFQPGLGIDSYLVNAYLNSTRPKNKYIADLTYSSGKWFSSLTTTIYSGMDDRYFTSNRFVILDWTLNYNVSKDWSVYATVDNLTNEGYEVKFHPYVGKGAYAMPGRSFMLGAKYKF
;
A
#
# COMPACT_ATOMS: atom_id res chain seq x y z
N MET A 1 -30.58 -3.54 24.34
CA MET A 1 -31.59 -2.65 23.75
C MET A 1 -30.86 -1.40 23.32
N TYR A 2 -30.35 -1.39 22.09
CA TYR A 2 -29.61 -0.24 21.56
C TYR A 2 -30.64 0.68 20.91
N THR A 3 -30.90 1.80 21.51
CA THR A 3 -31.65 2.90 20.91
C THR A 3 -30.72 3.58 19.91
N LEU A 4 -31.14 3.62 18.65
CA LEU A 4 -30.51 4.36 17.55
C LEU A 4 -30.79 5.87 17.70
N ASP A 5 -30.43 6.46 18.82
CA ASP A 5 -30.38 7.89 18.99
C ASP A 5 -28.93 8.34 18.92
N GLY A 6 -28.59 8.86 17.75
CA GLY A 6 -27.28 9.47 17.49
C GLY A 6 -26.16 8.47 17.32
N ILE A 7 -25.65 8.35 16.11
CA ILE A 7 -24.36 7.69 15.86
C ILE A 7 -23.32 8.55 16.58
N GLU A 8 -22.94 8.15 17.79
CA GLU A 8 -21.81 8.75 18.48
C GLU A 8 -20.54 8.37 17.72
N VAL A 9 -19.99 9.32 17.00
CA VAL A 9 -18.65 9.23 16.48
C VAL A 9 -17.71 9.17 17.68
N ASP A 10 -17.02 8.08 17.86
CA ASP A 10 -15.94 7.88 18.83
C ASP A 10 -16.35 7.48 20.27
N ALA A 11 -17.57 7.05 20.52
CA ALA A 11 -17.99 6.81 21.89
C ALA A 11 -17.53 5.49 22.51
N ASP A 12 -17.17 4.47 21.71
CA ASP A 12 -16.88 3.14 22.26
C ASP A 12 -15.66 2.42 21.67
N ARG A 13 -14.64 3.14 21.28
CA ARG A 13 -13.32 2.50 21.22
C ARG A 13 -12.97 2.13 22.65
N GLN A 14 -13.15 0.88 23.00
CA GLN A 14 -12.67 0.38 24.28
C GLN A 14 -11.16 0.65 24.32
N ILE A 15 -10.77 1.52 25.23
CA ILE A 15 -9.38 1.89 25.46
C ILE A 15 -8.97 1.20 26.75
N ASP A 16 -7.85 0.48 26.74
CA ASP A 16 -7.30 -0.10 27.94
C ASP A 16 -6.74 0.99 28.88
N ARG A 17 -6.35 0.60 30.08
CA ARG A 17 -5.76 1.52 31.08
C ARG A 17 -4.50 2.26 30.60
N PHE A 18 -3.81 1.75 29.59
CA PHE A 18 -2.62 2.38 29.00
C PHE A 18 -2.96 3.33 27.84
N GLY A 19 -4.24 3.45 27.50
CA GLY A 19 -4.69 4.27 26.35
C GLY A 19 -4.50 3.57 25.00
N ASN A 20 -4.32 2.26 24.97
CA ASN A 20 -4.31 1.50 23.74
C ASN A 20 -5.74 1.19 23.31
N THR A 21 -6.03 1.30 22.02
CA THR A 21 -7.28 0.80 21.47
C THR A 21 -7.32 -0.72 21.63
N ILE A 22 -8.37 -1.25 22.26
CA ILE A 22 -8.56 -2.69 22.44
C ILE A 22 -8.98 -3.27 21.09
N THR A 23 -8.18 -4.22 20.61
CA THR A 23 -8.42 -4.99 19.41
C THR A 23 -8.35 -6.48 19.76
N GLU A 24 -8.79 -7.35 18.85
CA GLU A 24 -8.67 -8.81 19.03
C GLU A 24 -7.22 -9.25 19.29
N GLN A 25 -6.26 -8.44 18.85
CA GLN A 25 -4.83 -8.70 19.01
C GLN A 25 -4.21 -8.03 20.24
N SER A 26 -4.96 -7.27 21.02
CA SER A 26 -4.47 -6.59 22.22
C SER A 26 -3.99 -7.54 23.31
N TYR A 27 -4.44 -8.78 23.30
CA TYR A 27 -3.99 -9.81 24.23
C TYR A 27 -2.49 -10.07 24.18
N TYR A 28 -1.87 -9.92 23.03
CA TYR A 28 -0.43 -10.17 22.85
C TYR A 28 0.39 -8.94 22.48
N ARG A 29 -0.23 -7.78 22.34
CA ARG A 29 0.49 -6.52 22.10
C ARG A 29 0.79 -5.80 23.41
N THR A 30 1.92 -5.15 23.44
CA THR A 30 2.34 -4.29 24.53
C THR A 30 2.83 -2.98 23.96
N GLY A 31 2.12 -1.89 24.27
CA GLY A 31 2.47 -0.55 23.80
C GLY A 31 2.46 -0.40 22.29
N GLY A 32 2.86 0.76 21.81
CA GLY A 32 2.96 1.06 20.38
C GLY A 32 1.85 1.97 19.84
N ASP A 33 2.05 2.44 18.61
CA ASP A 33 1.10 3.29 17.90
C ASP A 33 0.26 2.42 16.95
N VAL A 34 -1.02 2.27 17.27
CA VAL A 34 -1.99 1.51 16.47
C VAL A 34 -3.14 2.42 16.12
N ASN A 35 -3.38 2.62 14.84
CA ASN A 35 -4.58 3.29 14.35
C ASN A 35 -5.58 2.24 13.87
N VAL A 36 -6.83 2.41 14.26
CA VAL A 36 -7.94 1.55 13.85
C VAL A 36 -8.96 2.38 13.09
N ILE A 37 -9.36 1.89 11.94
CA ILE A 37 -10.48 2.41 11.15
C ILE A 37 -11.53 1.30 11.15
N ASP A 38 -12.65 1.52 11.80
CA ASP A 38 -13.72 0.55 11.91
C ASP A 38 -14.78 0.69 10.80
N SER A 39 -15.69 -0.28 10.74
CA SER A 39 -16.76 -0.31 9.74
C SER A 39 -17.70 0.89 9.83
N VAL A 40 -17.88 1.49 11.02
CA VAL A 40 -18.70 2.70 11.20
C VAL A 40 -18.04 3.88 10.52
N GLN A 41 -16.75 4.08 10.72
CA GLN A 41 -15.97 5.13 10.06
C GLN A 41 -15.91 4.92 8.54
N ILE A 42 -15.73 3.66 8.08
CA ILE A 42 -15.77 3.32 6.66
C ILE A 42 -17.13 3.71 6.05
N GLU A 43 -18.21 3.34 6.72
CA GLU A 43 -19.57 3.62 6.26
C GLU A 43 -19.92 5.11 6.30
N GLN A 44 -19.56 5.84 7.37
CA GLN A 44 -19.86 7.26 7.51
C GLN A 44 -19.07 8.15 6.53
N ARG A 45 -17.82 7.78 6.26
CA ARG A 45 -16.93 8.54 5.38
C ARG A 45 -16.99 8.10 3.93
N HIS A 46 -17.70 7.00 3.65
CA HIS A 46 -17.86 6.43 2.30
C HIS A 46 -16.53 6.23 1.57
N TYR A 47 -15.54 5.69 2.27
CA TYR A 47 -14.27 5.34 1.64
C TYR A 47 -14.50 4.35 0.50
N SER A 48 -13.92 4.64 -0.66
CA SER A 48 -14.04 3.78 -1.84
C SER A 48 -13.06 2.62 -1.81
N THR A 49 -11.87 2.82 -1.23
CA THR A 49 -10.79 1.84 -1.21
C THR A 49 -10.11 1.77 0.15
N ILE A 50 -9.32 0.72 0.38
CA ILE A 50 -8.52 0.57 1.60
C ILE A 50 -7.48 1.69 1.71
N THR A 51 -6.83 2.03 0.60
CA THR A 51 -5.85 3.12 0.57
C THR A 51 -6.48 4.48 0.87
N SER A 52 -7.71 4.73 0.41
CA SER A 52 -8.44 5.96 0.74
C SER A 52 -8.75 6.06 2.22
N ALA A 53 -9.04 4.93 2.88
CA ALA A 53 -9.31 4.89 4.31
C ALA A 53 -8.07 5.21 5.16
N ILE A 54 -6.88 4.74 4.75
CA ILE A 54 -5.65 4.91 5.53
C ILE A 54 -4.80 6.12 5.13
N LYS A 55 -5.05 6.72 3.95
CA LYS A 55 -4.20 7.82 3.43
C LYS A 55 -4.07 9.00 4.39
N ASN A 56 -5.06 9.23 5.25
CA ASN A 56 -5.10 10.34 6.19
C ASN A 56 -4.70 9.94 7.63
N LEU A 57 -4.02 8.80 7.81
CA LEU A 57 -3.44 8.45 9.11
C LEU A 57 -2.07 9.11 9.30
N PRO A 58 -1.70 9.49 10.55
CA PRO A 58 -0.35 10.00 10.86
C PRO A 58 0.70 8.96 10.50
N GLY A 59 1.83 9.39 9.93
CA GLY A 59 2.94 8.49 9.56
C GLY A 59 2.67 7.54 8.40
N VAL A 60 1.44 7.45 7.90
CA VAL A 60 1.10 6.66 6.72
C VAL A 60 1.16 7.54 5.49
N GLN A 61 1.87 7.09 4.47
CA GLN A 61 1.90 7.74 3.17
C GLN A 61 1.56 6.75 2.08
N VAL A 62 0.56 7.10 1.27
CA VAL A 62 0.17 6.35 0.08
C VAL A 62 0.71 7.09 -1.13
N ASN A 63 1.64 6.46 -1.84
CA ASN A 63 2.15 6.94 -3.11
C ASN A 63 1.41 6.21 -4.21
N SER A 64 0.36 6.82 -4.71
CA SER A 64 -0.48 6.25 -5.76
C SER A 64 -0.48 7.08 -7.01
N ILE A 65 -1.05 6.55 -8.07
CA ILE A 65 -1.24 7.21 -9.33
C ILE A 65 -2.71 7.06 -9.70
N GLY A 66 -3.39 8.17 -9.95
CA GLY A 66 -4.79 8.14 -10.34
C GLY A 66 -5.78 8.06 -9.18
N TYR A 67 -7.04 7.84 -9.50
CA TYR A 67 -8.17 7.89 -8.57
C TYR A 67 -8.19 6.69 -7.62
N HIS A 68 -8.05 5.50 -8.17
CA HIS A 68 -7.89 4.25 -7.44
C HIS A 68 -6.41 3.89 -7.37
N GLY A 69 -5.71 4.51 -6.49
CA GLY A 69 -4.25 4.54 -6.46
C GLY A 69 -3.48 3.24 -6.42
N GLY A 70 -4.12 2.10 -6.38
CA GLY A 70 -3.48 0.80 -6.26
C GLY A 70 -3.44 -0.06 -7.50
N GLU A 71 -4.08 0.34 -8.56
CA GLU A 71 -4.48 -0.55 -9.64
C GLU A 71 -3.45 -0.70 -10.74
N TYR A 72 -2.45 0.15 -10.76
CA TYR A 72 -1.49 0.21 -11.85
C TYR A 72 -0.33 -0.76 -11.69
N GLY A 73 -0.62 -2.02 -11.84
CA GLY A 73 0.39 -3.02 -12.09
C GLY A 73 1.26 -3.44 -10.91
N ALA A 74 0.83 -4.45 -10.19
CA ALA A 74 1.71 -5.14 -9.26
C ALA A 74 3.03 -5.51 -9.94
N GLY A 75 4.15 -5.21 -9.31
CA GLY A 75 5.47 -5.50 -9.84
C GLY A 75 6.03 -4.48 -10.81
N THR A 76 5.36 -3.38 -11.07
CA THR A 76 5.89 -2.28 -11.87
C THR A 76 6.25 -1.08 -11.01
N GLN A 77 7.04 -0.17 -11.54
CA GLN A 77 7.36 1.13 -10.91
C GLN A 77 6.11 2.02 -10.69
N TYR A 78 4.96 1.60 -11.16
CA TYR A 78 3.69 2.32 -11.12
C TYR A 78 2.77 1.84 -9.99
N ASN A 79 3.19 0.84 -9.22
CA ASN A 79 2.40 0.38 -8.07
C ASN A 79 2.15 1.47 -7.06
N THR A 80 0.99 1.42 -6.45
CA THR A 80 0.78 2.08 -5.18
C THR A 80 1.74 1.50 -4.16
N THR A 81 2.51 2.35 -3.55
CA THR A 81 3.33 2.00 -2.40
C THR A 81 2.75 2.65 -1.16
N VAL A 82 2.55 1.85 -0.14
CA VAL A 82 2.22 2.36 1.19
C VAL A 82 3.49 2.34 2.02
N THR A 83 3.83 3.47 2.61
CA THR A 83 4.90 3.56 3.59
C THR A 83 4.34 3.91 4.96
N ILE A 84 4.90 3.30 5.99
CA ILE A 84 4.63 3.65 7.38
C ILE A 84 5.93 4.19 7.98
N ASN A 85 5.88 5.41 8.51
CA ASN A 85 7.05 6.10 9.03
C ASN A 85 8.23 6.15 8.03
N GLY A 86 7.88 6.26 6.75
CA GLY A 86 8.84 6.31 5.66
C GLY A 86 9.41 4.95 5.22
N ASP A 87 8.98 3.86 5.83
CA ASP A 87 9.39 2.50 5.46
C ASP A 87 8.35 1.86 4.55
N ASP A 88 8.79 1.34 3.41
CA ASP A 88 7.97 0.58 2.48
C ASP A 88 7.90 -0.92 2.79
N HIS A 89 8.62 -1.38 3.82
CA HIS A 89 8.55 -2.74 4.33
C HIS A 89 7.33 -2.90 5.26
N VAL A 90 6.16 -2.79 4.68
CA VAL A 90 4.87 -2.93 5.35
C VAL A 90 4.30 -4.30 5.05
N VAL A 91 4.05 -5.08 6.10
CA VAL A 91 3.40 -6.39 5.98
C VAL A 91 1.88 -6.18 5.90
N ILE A 92 1.25 -6.85 4.95
CA ILE A 92 -0.21 -6.81 4.78
C ILE A 92 -0.79 -8.14 5.23
N CYS A 93 -1.78 -8.07 6.11
CA CYS A 93 -2.49 -9.22 6.64
C CYS A 93 -3.99 -9.14 6.33
N LEU A 94 -4.60 -10.29 6.09
CA LEU A 94 -6.04 -10.50 6.02
C LEU A 94 -6.44 -11.47 7.13
N ASP A 95 -7.27 -11.02 8.07
CA ASP A 95 -7.64 -11.77 9.28
C ASP A 95 -6.42 -12.34 10.01
N GLY A 96 -5.37 -11.54 10.19
CA GLY A 96 -4.12 -11.93 10.85
C GLY A 96 -3.19 -12.82 10.02
N ARG A 97 -3.59 -13.27 8.84
CA ARG A 97 -2.74 -14.04 7.93
C ARG A 97 -2.00 -13.11 6.97
N ARG A 98 -0.70 -13.26 6.90
CA ARG A 98 0.12 -12.53 5.94
C ARG A 98 -0.25 -12.95 4.51
N ILE A 99 -0.51 -11.98 3.64
CA ILE A 99 -0.92 -12.20 2.24
C ILE A 99 0.14 -11.78 1.22
N ASP A 100 1.08 -10.93 1.59
CA ASP A 100 2.24 -10.65 0.77
C ASP A 100 3.25 -11.80 0.87
N ASN A 101 3.94 -12.12 -0.20
CA ASN A 101 5.00 -13.11 -0.16
C ASN A 101 6.29 -12.61 -0.84
N ALA A 102 7.44 -13.13 -0.35
CA ALA A 102 8.75 -12.68 -0.80
C ALA A 102 9.05 -13.04 -2.27
N VAL A 103 8.36 -14.02 -2.83
CA VAL A 103 8.62 -14.50 -4.19
C VAL A 103 8.18 -13.49 -5.22
N SER A 104 6.99 -12.95 -5.09
CA SER A 104 6.50 -11.90 -5.98
C SER A 104 7.18 -10.56 -5.75
N GLN A 105 7.55 -10.27 -4.50
CA GLN A 105 8.36 -9.10 -4.17
C GLN A 105 9.71 -9.11 -4.91
N SER A 106 10.29 -10.28 -5.16
CA SER A 106 11.56 -10.40 -5.85
C SER A 106 11.51 -9.96 -7.31
N MET A 107 10.34 -9.98 -7.91
CA MET A 107 10.13 -9.66 -9.33
C MET A 107 9.72 -8.21 -9.56
N SER A 108 9.53 -7.42 -8.51
CA SER A 108 9.24 -6.00 -8.65
C SER A 108 10.39 -5.27 -9.34
N TYR A 109 10.11 -4.70 -10.50
CA TYR A 109 11.02 -3.78 -11.19
C TYR A 109 11.06 -2.39 -10.56
N SER A 110 10.40 -2.22 -9.42
CA SER A 110 10.47 -0.96 -8.70
C SER A 110 11.93 -0.67 -8.38
N SER A 111 12.39 0.48 -8.82
CA SER A 111 13.68 1.03 -8.42
C SER A 111 13.73 1.35 -6.93
N THR A 112 12.60 1.37 -6.27
CA THR A 112 12.47 1.45 -4.83
C THR A 112 12.49 0.04 -4.27
N ASN A 113 12.99 -0.15 -3.07
CA ASN A 113 12.98 -1.44 -2.38
C ASN A 113 11.55 -1.88 -1.97
N SER A 114 10.55 -1.50 -2.73
CA SER A 114 9.18 -1.87 -2.48
C SER A 114 9.06 -3.37 -2.37
N THR A 115 8.67 -3.81 -1.21
CA THR A 115 8.44 -5.22 -0.89
C THR A 115 7.01 -5.63 -1.15
N ASN A 116 6.14 -4.69 -1.48
CA ASN A 116 4.70 -4.89 -1.59
C ASN A 116 4.24 -5.33 -2.99
N ALA A 117 5.05 -6.11 -3.67
CA ALA A 117 4.78 -6.47 -5.05
C ALA A 117 3.51 -7.31 -5.25
N LEU A 118 3.00 -7.96 -4.21
CA LEU A 118 1.75 -8.72 -4.32
C LEU A 118 0.52 -7.96 -3.94
N ALA A 119 0.70 -7.11 -2.98
CA ALA A 119 -0.45 -6.51 -2.41
C ALA A 119 -0.61 -5.13 -3.01
N ASN A 120 -1.26 -5.10 -4.13
CA ASN A 120 -2.13 -3.98 -4.35
C ASN A 120 -3.14 -3.99 -3.20
N LEU A 121 -2.98 -3.07 -2.26
CA LEU A 121 -3.76 -3.05 -1.03
C LEU A 121 -5.27 -3.03 -1.32
N ASP A 122 -5.68 -2.31 -2.36
CA ASP A 122 -7.09 -2.17 -2.74
C ASP A 122 -7.66 -3.42 -3.41
N GLN A 123 -6.81 -4.36 -3.82
CA GLN A 123 -7.23 -5.64 -4.40
C GLN A 123 -7.15 -6.82 -3.42
N VAL A 124 -6.89 -6.58 -2.15
CA VAL A 124 -6.91 -7.63 -1.12
C VAL A 124 -8.32 -8.14 -0.91
N THR A 125 -9.25 -7.24 -0.74
CA THR A 125 -10.69 -7.50 -0.57
C THR A 125 -11.47 -6.21 -0.83
N SER A 126 -12.78 -6.29 -1.02
CA SER A 126 -13.60 -5.08 -1.14
C SER A 126 -13.71 -4.34 0.19
N ILE A 127 -13.83 -3.02 0.13
CA ILE A 127 -14.02 -2.18 1.32
C ILE A 127 -15.30 -2.58 2.11
N ASP A 128 -16.31 -3.10 1.43
CA ASP A 128 -17.57 -3.53 2.06
C ASP A 128 -17.44 -4.79 2.90
N ASN A 129 -16.42 -5.61 2.63
CA ASN A 129 -16.12 -6.81 3.40
C ASN A 129 -15.36 -6.52 4.69
N ILE A 130 -14.95 -5.27 4.92
CA ILE A 130 -14.08 -4.89 6.02
C ILE A 130 -14.87 -4.51 7.24
N ASP A 131 -14.55 -5.14 8.37
CA ASP A 131 -15.00 -4.77 9.70
C ASP A 131 -14.11 -3.67 10.29
N LYS A 132 -12.79 -3.87 10.17
CA LYS A 132 -11.80 -2.87 10.61
C LYS A 132 -10.47 -3.03 9.90
N ILE A 133 -9.73 -1.93 9.82
CA ILE A 133 -8.34 -1.87 9.36
C ILE A 133 -7.49 -1.43 10.54
N GLU A 134 -6.52 -2.24 10.92
CA GLU A 134 -5.55 -1.94 11.95
C GLU A 134 -4.22 -1.58 11.30
N VAL A 135 -3.74 -0.38 11.53
CA VAL A 135 -2.41 0.08 11.09
C VAL A 135 -1.50 0.15 12.29
N ILE A 136 -0.58 -0.81 12.36
CA ILE A 136 0.38 -0.99 13.44
C ILE A 136 1.70 -0.40 12.98
N LYS A 137 2.18 0.61 13.69
CA LYS A 137 3.40 1.32 13.32
C LYS A 137 4.57 0.87 14.19
N GLY A 138 5.76 0.92 13.61
CA GLY A 138 7.02 0.65 14.29
C GLY A 138 7.30 -0.83 14.57
N PRO A 139 8.37 -1.13 15.30
CA PRO A 139 8.89 -2.46 15.53
C PRO A 139 8.09 -3.23 16.59
N GLY A 140 6.91 -3.63 16.32
CA GLY A 140 6.09 -4.49 17.19
C GLY A 140 5.68 -5.77 16.49
N ALA A 141 6.27 -6.00 15.34
CA ALA A 141 5.79 -6.95 14.37
C ALA A 141 6.47 -8.32 14.42
N SER A 142 7.13 -8.71 15.53
CA SER A 142 7.77 -10.02 15.64
C SER A 142 6.81 -11.19 15.35
N VAL A 143 5.54 -11.04 15.70
CA VAL A 143 4.49 -12.01 15.37
C VAL A 143 4.20 -12.04 13.87
N TYR A 144 4.29 -10.89 13.18
CA TYR A 144 3.94 -10.79 11.75
C TYR A 144 5.10 -10.99 10.79
N GLY A 145 6.33 -10.87 11.24
CA GLY A 145 7.53 -11.03 10.42
C GLY A 145 8.66 -10.10 10.85
N ALA A 146 9.90 -10.61 10.83
CA ALA A 146 11.10 -9.82 11.13
C ALA A 146 11.40 -8.75 10.05
N ASP A 147 10.70 -8.79 8.94
CA ASP A 147 10.78 -7.87 7.83
C ASP A 147 9.71 -6.75 7.87
N ALA A 148 8.79 -6.78 8.84
CA ALA A 148 7.79 -5.73 9.06
C ALA A 148 8.40 -4.51 9.76
N THR A 149 9.42 -3.91 9.15
CA THR A 149 10.16 -2.79 9.76
C THR A 149 9.41 -1.47 9.70
N GLY A 150 8.56 -1.28 8.71
CA GLY A 150 7.65 -0.15 8.61
C GLY A 150 6.41 -0.33 9.48
N GLY A 151 5.94 -1.55 9.59
CA GLY A 151 4.74 -1.88 10.34
C GLY A 151 3.87 -2.92 9.66
N VAL A 152 2.61 -3.00 10.11
CA VAL A 152 1.63 -3.96 9.61
C VAL A 152 0.31 -3.26 9.30
N ILE A 153 -0.32 -3.62 8.19
CA ILE A 153 -1.71 -3.29 7.90
C ILE A 153 -2.49 -4.60 7.99
N ASN A 154 -3.31 -4.74 9.03
CA ASN A 154 -4.14 -5.91 9.24
C ASN A 154 -5.60 -5.58 8.91
N ILE A 155 -6.12 -6.22 7.88
CA ILE A 155 -7.48 -6.06 7.40
C ILE A 155 -8.30 -7.18 8.02
N ILE A 156 -9.35 -6.82 8.75
CA ILE A 156 -10.24 -7.77 9.42
C ILE A 156 -11.58 -7.75 8.72
N THR A 157 -12.04 -8.93 8.30
CA THR A 157 -13.27 -9.09 7.54
C THR A 157 -14.50 -9.18 8.43
N LYS A 158 -15.65 -8.76 7.89
CA LYS A 158 -16.96 -8.86 8.56
C LYS A 158 -17.34 -10.31 8.80
N LYS A 159 -17.91 -10.57 9.97
CA LYS A 159 -18.53 -11.83 10.37
C LYS A 159 -20.02 -11.80 10.07
N GLY A 160 -20.65 -12.98 10.00
CA GLY A 160 -22.09 -13.10 9.84
C GLY A 160 -22.86 -12.55 11.03
N ALA A 161 -23.92 -11.81 10.77
CA ALA A 161 -24.83 -11.30 11.80
C ALA A 161 -25.73 -12.41 12.37
N LEU A 162 -26.21 -12.24 13.62
CA LEU A 162 -27.17 -13.16 14.22
C LEU A 162 -28.56 -13.04 13.58
N ARG A 163 -28.93 -11.86 13.11
CA ARG A 163 -30.19 -11.60 12.41
C ARG A 163 -29.93 -11.35 10.94
N PRO A 164 -30.79 -11.88 10.05
CA PRO A 164 -30.67 -11.59 8.63
C PRO A 164 -30.72 -10.09 8.36
N GLN A 165 -29.78 -9.63 7.57
CA GLN A 165 -29.72 -8.23 7.09
C GLN A 165 -29.07 -8.24 5.70
N ALA A 166 -29.46 -7.29 4.88
CA ALA A 166 -28.87 -7.08 3.57
C ALA A 166 -28.77 -5.58 3.29
N SER A 167 -27.91 -5.18 2.38
CA SER A 167 -27.87 -3.80 1.92
C SER A 167 -27.48 -3.71 0.44
N ILE A 168 -27.96 -2.66 -0.19
CA ILE A 168 -27.57 -2.24 -1.54
C ILE A 168 -27.09 -0.80 -1.42
N ASP A 169 -25.93 -0.49 -2.01
CA ASP A 169 -25.34 0.85 -2.08
C ASP A 169 -25.03 1.17 -3.53
N LEU A 170 -25.58 2.26 -4.03
CA LEU A 170 -25.42 2.74 -5.39
C LEU A 170 -24.91 4.16 -5.37
N ALA A 171 -23.84 4.42 -6.13
CA ALA A 171 -23.32 5.77 -6.24
C ALA A 171 -22.90 6.11 -7.68
N THR A 172 -22.88 7.41 -7.96
CA THR A 172 -22.40 7.97 -9.22
C THR A 172 -21.64 9.27 -8.97
N GLY A 173 -20.63 9.53 -9.76
CA GLY A 173 -19.76 10.67 -9.55
C GLY A 173 -19.09 11.20 -10.81
N SER A 174 -18.08 12.02 -10.59
CA SER A 174 -17.28 12.65 -11.65
C SER A 174 -16.65 11.60 -12.56
N TRP A 175 -16.48 11.96 -13.82
CA TRP A 175 -15.78 11.18 -14.85
C TRP A 175 -16.39 9.79 -15.11
N GLY A 176 -17.71 9.68 -14.99
CA GLY A 176 -18.42 8.41 -15.20
C GLY A 176 -18.13 7.38 -14.12
N HIS A 177 -17.79 7.83 -12.91
CA HIS A 177 -17.60 6.95 -11.77
C HIS A 177 -18.93 6.40 -11.30
N HIS A 178 -19.03 5.07 -11.23
CA HIS A 178 -20.21 4.34 -10.76
C HIS A 178 -19.79 3.23 -9.82
N VAL A 179 -20.51 3.15 -8.69
CA VAL A 179 -20.30 2.13 -7.65
C VAL A 179 -21.58 1.35 -7.42
N TYR A 180 -21.46 0.03 -7.44
CA TYR A 180 -22.54 -0.92 -7.17
C TYR A 180 -22.05 -1.88 -6.09
N ARG A 181 -22.70 -1.86 -4.92
CA ARG A 181 -22.36 -2.74 -3.81
C ARG A 181 -23.62 -3.43 -3.29
N ALA A 182 -23.49 -4.69 -2.97
CA ALA A 182 -24.54 -5.46 -2.31
C ALA A 182 -23.90 -6.38 -1.28
N ASN A 183 -24.52 -6.50 -0.12
CA ASN A 183 -24.11 -7.48 0.87
C ASN A 183 -25.30 -8.09 1.57
N MET A 184 -25.10 -9.28 2.09
CA MET A 184 -26.05 -9.99 2.92
C MET A 184 -25.34 -10.73 4.03
N SER A 185 -25.98 -10.78 5.18
CA SER A 185 -25.44 -11.38 6.39
C SER A 185 -26.56 -12.01 7.21
N GLY A 186 -26.28 -13.08 7.92
CA GLY A 186 -27.28 -13.74 8.73
C GLY A 186 -26.75 -14.99 9.42
N SER A 187 -27.66 -15.72 10.05
CA SER A 187 -27.35 -16.98 10.71
C SER A 187 -28.47 -18.00 10.51
N SER A 188 -28.15 -19.29 10.80
CA SER A 188 -29.14 -20.34 11.01
C SER A 188 -30.03 -20.00 12.21
N SER A 189 -31.19 -20.68 12.33
CA SER A 189 -32.18 -20.43 13.38
C SER A 189 -31.61 -20.60 14.80
N ASP A 190 -30.64 -21.51 14.96
CA ASP A 190 -29.93 -21.77 16.21
C ASP A 190 -28.70 -20.84 16.44
N GLY A 191 -28.40 -19.94 15.48
CA GLY A 191 -27.24 -19.04 15.52
C GLY A 191 -25.88 -19.71 15.35
N SER A 192 -25.84 -21.03 15.17
CA SER A 192 -24.60 -21.81 15.12
C SER A 192 -23.85 -21.71 13.79
N THR A 193 -24.53 -21.35 12.72
CA THR A 193 -23.91 -21.11 11.40
C THR A 193 -24.18 -19.67 11.00
N ARG A 194 -23.14 -18.89 10.79
CA ARG A 194 -23.25 -17.47 10.39
C ARG A 194 -22.60 -17.28 9.03
N TYR A 195 -23.14 -16.36 8.25
CA TYR A 195 -22.63 -16.05 6.93
C TYR A 195 -22.56 -14.55 6.67
N PHE A 196 -21.56 -14.14 5.90
CA PHE A 196 -21.45 -12.83 5.27
C PHE A 196 -21.06 -13.02 3.81
N ILE A 197 -21.81 -12.37 2.91
CA ILE A 197 -21.55 -12.40 1.47
C ILE A 197 -21.63 -10.98 0.95
N SER A 198 -20.65 -10.56 0.14
CA SER A 198 -20.69 -9.27 -0.54
C SER A 198 -20.24 -9.37 -1.98
N ALA A 199 -20.75 -8.47 -2.79
CA ALA A 199 -20.35 -8.26 -4.18
C ALA A 199 -20.23 -6.77 -4.46
N MET A 200 -19.22 -6.40 -5.23
CA MET A 200 -18.94 -5.02 -5.61
C MET A 200 -18.54 -4.94 -7.07
N ARG A 201 -18.98 -3.88 -7.72
CA ARG A 201 -18.40 -3.34 -8.95
C ARG A 201 -18.17 -1.86 -8.76
N ASP A 202 -16.95 -1.42 -9.03
CA ASP A 202 -16.54 -0.02 -9.02
C ASP A 202 -15.84 0.28 -10.34
N MET A 203 -16.26 1.33 -11.03
CA MET A 203 -15.74 1.66 -12.36
C MET A 203 -15.79 3.15 -12.65
N GLY A 204 -14.78 3.65 -13.33
CA GLY A 204 -14.68 5.05 -13.72
C GLY A 204 -13.88 5.25 -14.99
N GLY A 205 -14.09 6.38 -15.62
CA GLY A 205 -13.31 6.84 -16.77
C GLY A 205 -12.03 7.57 -16.35
N ASP A 206 -11.32 8.10 -17.34
CA ASP A 206 -10.13 8.91 -17.11
C ASP A 206 -10.42 10.12 -16.21
N THR A 207 -9.62 10.28 -15.17
CA THR A 207 -9.73 11.42 -14.25
C THR A 207 -9.24 12.72 -14.91
N HIS A 208 -9.61 13.87 -14.33
CA HIS A 208 -9.04 15.16 -14.71
C HIS A 208 -8.13 15.67 -13.61
N TYR A 209 -7.13 16.45 -13.96
CA TYR A 209 -6.23 17.13 -13.04
C TYR A 209 -6.14 18.61 -13.36
N TYR A 210 -5.91 19.43 -12.34
CA TYR A 210 -5.60 20.84 -12.50
C TYR A 210 -4.10 21.04 -12.67
N ASP A 211 -3.71 21.73 -13.74
CA ASP A 211 -2.33 22.06 -14.05
C ASP A 211 -2.03 23.50 -13.61
N GLN A 212 -1.19 23.62 -12.57
CA GLN A 212 -0.81 24.92 -12.02
C GLN A 212 -0.06 25.80 -13.02
N MET A 213 0.68 25.22 -13.98
CA MET A 213 1.45 25.96 -14.97
C MET A 213 0.56 26.67 -15.99
N THR A 214 -0.52 26.04 -16.38
CA THR A 214 -1.44 26.55 -17.41
C THR A 214 -2.72 27.14 -16.83
N GLY A 215 -3.03 26.87 -15.56
CA GLY A 215 -4.26 27.28 -14.91
C GLY A 215 -5.50 26.57 -15.47
N LYS A 216 -5.38 25.39 -16.07
CA LYS A 216 -6.46 24.63 -16.71
C LYS A 216 -6.58 23.21 -16.19
N ASN A 217 -7.76 22.63 -16.37
CA ASN A 217 -7.97 21.20 -16.18
C ASN A 217 -7.62 20.44 -17.46
N TYR A 218 -6.97 19.29 -17.29
CA TYR A 218 -6.63 18.35 -18.36
C TYR A 218 -7.08 16.94 -17.98
N THR A 219 -7.28 16.10 -18.98
CA THR A 219 -7.58 14.69 -18.79
C THR A 219 -6.30 13.93 -18.41
N ASN A 220 -6.36 13.14 -17.36
CA ASN A 220 -5.30 12.24 -16.93
C ASN A 220 -5.49 10.89 -17.62
N HIS A 221 -5.00 10.78 -18.84
CA HIS A 221 -5.23 9.61 -19.69
C HIS A 221 -4.65 8.33 -19.12
N GLY A 222 -5.40 7.24 -19.23
CA GLY A 222 -5.03 5.93 -18.73
C GLY A 222 -5.28 5.80 -17.23
N THR A 223 -6.20 6.56 -16.68
CA THR A 223 -6.63 6.44 -15.29
C THR A 223 -8.05 5.86 -15.15
N ASP A 224 -8.59 5.34 -16.24
CA ASP A 224 -9.82 4.56 -16.26
C ASP A 224 -9.62 3.22 -15.53
N PHE A 225 -10.65 2.76 -14.85
CA PHE A 225 -10.58 1.54 -14.05
C PHE A 225 -11.92 0.80 -14.01
N LYS A 226 -11.81 -0.50 -13.71
CA LYS A 226 -12.96 -1.35 -13.43
C LYS A 226 -12.56 -2.45 -12.49
N ASP A 227 -13.14 -2.43 -11.29
CA ASP A 227 -12.92 -3.39 -10.21
C ASP A 227 -14.17 -4.20 -9.90
N ASP A 228 -14.01 -5.50 -9.79
CA ASP A 228 -15.03 -6.43 -9.37
C ASP A 228 -14.55 -7.20 -8.13
N ALA A 229 -15.42 -7.41 -7.15
CA ALA A 229 -15.10 -8.23 -5.99
C ALA A 229 -16.29 -9.09 -5.55
N VAL A 230 -15.99 -10.29 -5.06
CA VAL A 230 -16.95 -11.18 -4.39
C VAL A 230 -16.26 -11.74 -3.15
N ASN A 231 -16.92 -11.62 -2.01
CA ASN A 231 -16.41 -12.14 -0.74
C ASN A 231 -17.47 -13.03 -0.09
N ILE A 232 -17.04 -14.15 0.46
CA ILE A 232 -17.88 -15.10 1.16
C ILE A 232 -17.17 -15.50 2.44
N ARG A 233 -17.88 -15.42 3.56
CA ARG A 233 -17.43 -15.94 4.84
C ARG A 233 -18.53 -16.79 5.46
N LEU A 234 -18.16 -17.96 5.96
CA LEU A 234 -19.03 -18.90 6.67
C LEU A 234 -18.34 -19.30 7.97
N ASP A 235 -19.01 -19.05 9.08
CA ASP A 235 -18.55 -19.44 10.42
C ASP A 235 -19.52 -20.48 11.00
N LYS A 236 -19.02 -21.69 11.32
CA LYS A 236 -19.76 -22.73 12.04
C LYS A 236 -19.25 -22.82 13.46
N TYR A 237 -20.08 -22.45 14.41
CA TYR A 237 -19.84 -22.59 15.84
C TYR A 237 -20.36 -23.96 16.30
N PHE A 238 -19.47 -24.81 16.79
CA PHE A 238 -19.84 -26.09 17.39
C PHE A 238 -20.19 -25.90 18.87
N ASN A 239 -19.53 -24.95 19.52
CA ASN A 239 -19.76 -24.45 20.87
C ASN A 239 -19.00 -23.12 21.05
N ASP A 240 -18.93 -22.60 22.27
CA ASP A 240 -18.29 -21.31 22.59
C ASP A 240 -16.77 -21.27 22.30
N THR A 241 -16.12 -22.43 22.20
CA THR A 241 -14.66 -22.54 22.02
C THR A 241 -14.28 -23.06 20.64
N HIS A 242 -15.15 -23.78 19.97
CA HIS A 242 -14.82 -24.46 18.73
C HIS A 242 -15.58 -23.86 17.55
N ARG A 243 -14.84 -23.29 16.61
CA ARG A 243 -15.39 -22.66 15.40
C ARG A 243 -14.61 -23.09 14.16
N LEU A 244 -15.32 -23.41 13.09
CA LEU A 244 -14.78 -23.59 11.76
C LEU A 244 -15.16 -22.37 10.91
N THR A 245 -14.18 -21.70 10.35
CA THR A 245 -14.36 -20.55 9.47
C THR A 245 -13.85 -20.90 8.07
N PHE A 246 -14.68 -20.67 7.07
CA PHE A 246 -14.29 -20.68 5.66
C PHE A 246 -14.43 -19.27 5.10
N SER A 247 -13.40 -18.81 4.38
CA SER A 247 -13.42 -17.53 3.67
C SER A 247 -12.97 -17.71 2.22
N TYR A 248 -13.66 -17.00 1.33
CA TYR A 248 -13.27 -16.86 -0.06
C TYR A 248 -13.31 -15.38 -0.45
N ASN A 249 -12.21 -14.88 -0.99
CA ASN A 249 -12.11 -13.54 -1.52
C ASN A 249 -11.68 -13.61 -2.99
N TYR A 250 -12.50 -13.02 -3.83
CA TYR A 250 -12.21 -12.77 -5.24
C TYR A 250 -12.14 -11.28 -5.48
N THR A 251 -11.07 -10.84 -6.15
CA THR A 251 -10.98 -9.49 -6.71
C THR A 251 -10.46 -9.56 -8.14
N GLY A 252 -11.04 -8.76 -9.00
CA GLY A 252 -10.62 -8.61 -10.38
C GLY A 252 -10.58 -7.15 -10.77
N ALA A 253 -9.54 -6.73 -11.50
CA ALA A 253 -9.39 -5.37 -11.97
C ALA A 253 -8.98 -5.34 -13.43
N ASN A 254 -9.40 -4.30 -14.12
CA ASN A 254 -8.98 -4.00 -15.48
C ASN A 254 -8.85 -2.49 -15.63
N ASP A 255 -7.61 -2.01 -15.58
CA ASP A 255 -7.28 -0.62 -15.39
C ASP A 255 -6.47 -0.08 -16.57
N GLY A 256 -6.61 1.20 -16.82
CA GLY A 256 -5.76 1.92 -17.74
C GLY A 256 -4.32 2.03 -17.23
N TYR A 257 -3.47 2.63 -18.03
CA TYR A 257 -2.07 2.85 -17.71
C TYR A 257 -1.76 4.35 -17.77
N PRO A 258 -1.57 5.02 -16.63
CA PRO A 258 -1.50 6.47 -16.60
C PRO A 258 -0.27 7.02 -17.33
N ILE A 259 -0.46 8.17 -17.95
CA ILE A 259 0.57 8.91 -18.65
C ILE A 259 1.07 10.04 -17.76
N THR A 260 2.38 10.15 -17.57
CA THR A 260 2.94 11.30 -16.86
C THR A 260 2.81 12.57 -17.69
N PRO A 261 2.43 13.70 -17.10
CA PRO A 261 2.48 14.99 -17.77
C PRO A 261 3.94 15.36 -18.14
N PRO A 262 4.13 16.25 -19.10
CA PRO A 262 5.44 16.77 -19.47
C PRO A 262 6.13 17.46 -18.30
N ASP A 263 7.45 17.37 -18.22
CA ASP A 263 8.22 18.06 -17.19
C ASP A 263 8.52 19.49 -17.61
N TYR A 264 7.80 20.44 -17.04
CA TYR A 264 7.90 21.87 -17.34
C TYR A 264 9.29 22.48 -17.09
N ARG A 265 10.12 21.87 -16.24
CA ARG A 265 11.47 22.35 -15.91
C ARG A 265 12.40 22.34 -17.13
N TYR A 266 12.09 21.53 -18.11
CA TYR A 266 12.85 21.38 -19.34
C TYR A 266 12.18 22.11 -20.53
N MET A 267 11.15 22.91 -20.26
CA MET A 267 10.35 23.59 -21.27
C MET A 267 9.98 25.00 -20.83
N ASN A 268 9.83 25.92 -21.78
CA ASN A 268 9.20 27.20 -21.43
C ASN A 268 7.67 27.01 -21.26
N PRO A 269 6.99 27.91 -20.54
CA PRO A 269 5.56 27.77 -20.24
C PRO A 269 4.66 27.69 -21.49
N THR A 270 5.05 28.33 -22.60
CA THR A 270 4.28 28.32 -23.84
C THR A 270 4.32 26.94 -24.51
N ASP A 271 5.52 26.33 -24.57
CA ASP A 271 5.67 25.00 -25.15
C ASP A 271 5.03 23.93 -24.27
N TYR A 272 5.16 24.05 -22.95
CA TYR A 272 4.50 23.17 -22.01
C TYR A 272 2.98 23.19 -22.18
N LYS A 273 2.37 24.38 -22.26
CA LYS A 273 0.95 24.55 -22.51
C LYS A 273 0.51 23.93 -23.84
N ARG A 274 1.24 24.21 -24.93
CA ARG A 274 0.95 23.66 -26.27
C ARG A 274 0.98 22.14 -26.28
N ILE A 275 1.94 21.54 -25.57
CA ILE A 275 2.11 20.10 -25.49
C ILE A 275 0.98 19.46 -24.70
N ASN A 276 0.63 20.03 -23.55
CA ASN A 276 -0.48 19.56 -22.74
C ASN A 276 -1.82 19.71 -23.50
N ASP A 277 -2.06 20.83 -24.14
CA ASP A 277 -3.27 21.04 -24.95
C ASP A 277 -3.35 20.00 -26.09
N ALA A 278 -2.24 19.70 -26.74
CA ALA A 278 -2.20 18.68 -27.79
C ALA A 278 -2.42 17.27 -27.22
N ALA A 279 -1.84 16.94 -26.07
CA ALA A 279 -2.01 15.67 -25.41
C ALA A 279 -3.48 15.42 -25.03
N ASN A 280 -4.17 16.43 -24.53
CA ASN A 280 -5.57 16.31 -24.12
C ASN A 280 -6.56 16.32 -25.28
N ASN A 281 -6.24 16.92 -26.42
CA ASN A 281 -7.10 16.97 -27.59
C ASN A 281 -6.98 15.74 -28.49
N ASN A 282 -5.98 14.89 -28.30
CA ASN A 282 -5.71 13.76 -29.18
C ASN A 282 -5.68 12.42 -28.45
N ILE A 283 -6.85 11.99 -28.03
CA ILE A 283 -7.12 10.73 -27.29
C ILE A 283 -6.65 9.48 -28.07
N ASN A 284 -6.42 9.58 -29.37
CA ASN A 284 -6.11 8.44 -30.24
C ASN A 284 -4.61 8.12 -30.38
N GLY A 285 -3.73 8.82 -29.70
CA GLY A 285 -2.30 8.52 -29.69
C GLY A 285 -1.51 8.95 -30.93
N ASP A 286 -2.09 9.74 -31.82
CA ASP A 286 -1.40 10.38 -32.95
C ASP A 286 -0.79 11.72 -32.57
N ILE A 287 -0.54 11.92 -31.27
CA ILE A 287 0.04 13.15 -30.78
C ILE A 287 1.48 13.25 -31.28
N LYS A 288 1.68 14.14 -32.17
CA LYS A 288 2.99 14.71 -32.47
C LYS A 288 3.37 15.55 -31.26
N ASN A 289 3.83 14.91 -30.21
CA ASN A 289 4.25 15.65 -29.02
C ASN A 289 5.71 15.99 -29.10
N PRO A 290 5.98 17.23 -29.36
CA PRO A 290 7.32 17.69 -29.57
C PRO A 290 8.18 17.82 -28.32
N GLY A 291 7.66 18.01 -27.16
CA GLY A 291 8.47 18.34 -25.98
C GLY A 291 8.91 17.18 -25.12
N TYR A 292 8.50 15.98 -25.45
CA TYR A 292 8.68 14.86 -24.56
C TYR A 292 9.86 13.99 -24.99
N ARG A 293 10.89 13.89 -24.17
CA ARG A 293 12.00 12.96 -24.39
C ARG A 293 11.54 11.51 -24.55
N ASN A 294 10.35 11.20 -24.05
CA ASN A 294 9.68 9.92 -24.20
C ASN A 294 8.32 10.09 -24.91
N SER A 295 8.35 10.65 -26.10
CA SER A 295 7.17 10.71 -26.99
C SER A 295 6.46 9.37 -27.20
N TRP A 296 7.14 8.25 -26.93
CA TRP A 296 6.56 6.93 -26.94
C TRP A 296 5.52 6.70 -25.83
N TYR A 297 5.55 7.41 -24.70
CA TYR A 297 4.47 7.34 -23.70
C TYR A 297 3.18 7.98 -24.19
N ILE A 298 3.27 9.07 -24.91
CA ILE A 298 2.08 9.74 -25.45
C ILE A 298 1.67 9.14 -26.79
N ASN A 299 2.63 8.72 -27.61
CA ASN A 299 2.38 8.16 -28.94
C ASN A 299 2.25 6.62 -28.96
N GLY A 300 2.57 5.95 -27.88
CA GLY A 300 2.78 4.52 -27.89
C GLY A 300 1.67 3.69 -27.28
N PHE A 301 0.84 4.29 -26.46
CA PHE A 301 -0.07 3.52 -25.63
C PHE A 301 -1.53 3.72 -26.04
N LYS A 302 -1.86 3.32 -27.26
CA LYS A 302 -3.26 3.04 -27.56
C LYS A 302 -3.69 1.86 -26.70
N ARG A 303 -4.43 2.14 -25.61
CA ARG A 303 -5.04 1.13 -24.74
C ARG A 303 -4.05 0.16 -24.10
N THR A 304 -3.08 0.68 -23.39
CA THR A 304 -2.37 -0.11 -22.40
C THR A 304 -3.30 -0.31 -21.23
N TYR A 305 -3.47 -1.54 -20.82
CA TYR A 305 -4.23 -1.90 -19.62
C TYR A 305 -3.45 -2.85 -18.76
N THR A 306 -3.76 -2.83 -17.48
CA THR A 306 -3.32 -3.79 -16.49
C THR A 306 -4.54 -4.55 -15.99
N ALA A 307 -4.50 -5.85 -16.03
CA ALA A 307 -5.58 -6.65 -15.50
C ALA A 307 -5.07 -7.55 -14.38
N HIS A 308 -5.87 -7.66 -13.34
CA HIS A 308 -5.60 -8.45 -12.15
C HIS A 308 -6.71 -9.45 -11.89
N LEU A 309 -6.36 -10.58 -11.34
CA LEU A 309 -7.29 -11.59 -10.86
C LEU A 309 -6.71 -12.23 -9.61
N ASN A 310 -7.34 -12.01 -8.49
CA ASN A 310 -6.94 -12.59 -7.22
C ASN A 310 -8.02 -13.54 -6.70
N ASN A 311 -7.60 -14.70 -6.21
CA ASN A 311 -8.46 -15.66 -5.52
C ASN A 311 -7.75 -16.11 -4.26
N ASP A 312 -8.43 -15.97 -3.14
CA ASP A 312 -7.93 -16.35 -1.82
C ASP A 312 -8.94 -17.24 -1.10
N PHE A 313 -8.51 -18.45 -0.74
CA PHE A 313 -9.27 -19.43 0.02
C PHE A 313 -8.59 -19.62 1.37
N ASP A 314 -9.37 -19.56 2.43
CA ASP A 314 -8.92 -19.75 3.80
C ASP A 314 -9.89 -20.68 4.55
N LEU A 315 -9.34 -21.64 5.28
CA LEU A 315 -10.08 -22.54 6.16
C LEU A 315 -9.37 -22.57 7.51
N SER A 316 -10.04 -22.09 8.54
CA SER A 316 -9.49 -21.98 9.89
C SER A 316 -10.38 -22.73 10.89
N TYR A 317 -9.77 -23.56 11.72
CA TYR A 317 -10.41 -24.17 12.88
C TYR A 317 -9.85 -23.55 14.15
N SER A 318 -10.67 -22.76 14.83
CA SER A 318 -10.35 -22.09 16.09
C SER A 318 -10.84 -22.92 17.27
N PHE A 319 -10.01 -22.99 18.31
CA PHE A 319 -10.29 -23.70 19.56
C PHE A 319 -10.02 -22.83 20.80
N ALA A 320 -10.37 -21.55 20.68
CA ALA A 320 -10.40 -20.58 21.76
C ALA A 320 -11.73 -19.83 21.74
N LYS A 321 -12.17 -19.30 22.88
CA LYS A 321 -13.34 -18.43 22.95
C LYS A 321 -13.11 -17.15 22.16
N GLU A 322 -14.16 -16.57 21.64
CA GLU A 322 -14.10 -15.43 20.73
C GLU A 322 -13.40 -14.20 21.31
N ASN A 323 -13.43 -14.03 22.64
CA ASN A 323 -12.78 -12.89 23.33
C ASN A 323 -11.51 -13.31 24.10
N GLU A 324 -10.96 -14.48 23.81
CA GLU A 324 -9.70 -14.95 24.37
C GLU A 324 -8.60 -14.91 23.30
N MET A 325 -7.36 -15.12 23.73
CA MET A 325 -6.21 -15.22 22.82
C MET A 325 -6.40 -16.36 21.83
N GLU A 326 -6.41 -16.03 20.53
CA GLU A 326 -6.83 -16.95 19.49
C GLU A 326 -5.87 -18.14 19.34
N SER A 327 -6.40 -19.36 19.44
CA SER A 327 -5.70 -20.60 19.14
C SER A 327 -6.39 -21.27 17.97
N PHE A 328 -5.65 -21.57 16.90
CA PHE A 328 -6.23 -22.12 15.67
C PHE A 328 -5.24 -22.94 14.85
N VAL A 329 -5.79 -23.76 13.96
CA VAL A 329 -5.12 -24.31 12.80
C VAL A 329 -5.79 -23.74 11.56
N ARG A 330 -5.00 -23.20 10.64
CA ARG A 330 -5.47 -22.57 9.42
C ARG A 330 -4.76 -23.17 8.20
N MET A 331 -5.51 -23.39 7.11
CA MET A 331 -4.98 -23.75 5.81
C MET A 331 -5.46 -22.74 4.77
N TYR A 332 -4.61 -22.40 3.82
CA TYR A 332 -4.94 -21.41 2.81
C TYR A 332 -4.30 -21.67 1.48
N LYS A 333 -4.93 -21.11 0.45
CA LYS A 333 -4.43 -21.09 -0.91
C LYS A 333 -4.78 -19.76 -1.56
N GLN A 334 -3.77 -19.07 -2.05
CA GLN A 334 -3.90 -17.82 -2.76
C GLN A 334 -3.35 -17.98 -4.17
N SER A 335 -4.03 -17.41 -5.16
CA SER A 335 -3.51 -17.26 -6.50
C SER A 335 -3.77 -15.85 -7.01
N HIS A 336 -2.74 -15.24 -7.54
CA HIS A 336 -2.80 -13.93 -8.14
C HIS A 336 -2.25 -14.01 -9.57
N LYS A 337 -3.03 -13.49 -10.51
CA LYS A 337 -2.64 -13.38 -11.91
C LYS A 337 -2.70 -11.91 -12.29
N TYR A 338 -1.67 -11.41 -12.93
CA TYR A 338 -1.76 -10.11 -13.53
C TYR A 338 -1.05 -10.09 -14.89
N TRP A 339 -1.56 -9.28 -15.78
CA TRP A 339 -1.00 -9.12 -17.09
C TRP A 339 -1.11 -7.69 -17.57
N ASN A 340 -0.05 -7.24 -18.23
CA ASN A 340 0.01 -5.95 -18.89
C ASN A 340 -0.02 -6.17 -20.39
N SER A 341 -0.82 -5.40 -21.10
CA SER A 341 -0.82 -5.35 -22.54
C SER A 341 -0.49 -3.94 -23.01
N TRP A 342 0.58 -3.83 -23.74
CA TRP A 342 1.05 -2.60 -24.35
C TRP A 342 0.57 -2.61 -25.79
N GLY A 343 -0.29 -1.69 -26.17
CA GLY A 343 -0.80 -1.58 -27.52
C GLY A 343 0.32 -1.41 -28.57
N PRO A 344 0.02 -1.59 -29.85
CA PRO A 344 1.00 -1.36 -30.90
C PRO A 344 1.43 0.10 -30.86
N SER A 345 2.72 0.33 -30.64
CA SER A 345 3.30 1.67 -30.62
C SER A 345 3.76 2.08 -32.02
N ASN A 346 3.45 3.30 -32.42
CA ASN A 346 4.02 3.90 -33.63
C ASN A 346 5.42 4.41 -33.30
N LYS A 347 6.46 3.64 -33.63
CA LYS A 347 7.84 4.10 -33.47
C LYS A 347 8.21 5.03 -34.60
N VAL A 348 8.74 6.21 -34.26
CA VAL A 348 9.39 7.11 -35.22
C VAL A 348 10.62 6.42 -35.80
N VAL A 349 10.77 6.37 -37.13
CA VAL A 349 11.98 5.94 -37.78
C VAL A 349 12.95 7.12 -37.78
N TRP A 350 13.93 7.05 -36.85
CA TRP A 350 14.95 8.08 -36.71
C TRP A 350 16.34 7.46 -36.89
N PRO A 351 17.26 8.15 -37.59
CA PRO A 351 18.64 7.66 -37.72
C PRO A 351 19.26 7.36 -36.34
N ASN A 352 20.28 6.48 -36.30
CA ASN A 352 21.00 6.11 -35.06
C ASN A 352 21.78 7.31 -34.49
N LYS A 353 21.10 8.34 -34.08
CA LYS A 353 21.58 9.52 -33.41
C LYS A 353 20.64 9.88 -32.25
N PRO A 354 21.08 10.67 -31.28
CA PRO A 354 20.24 11.07 -30.16
C PRO A 354 18.92 11.64 -30.64
N ILE A 355 17.84 11.31 -29.93
CA ILE A 355 16.52 11.92 -30.18
C ILE A 355 16.64 13.41 -29.86
N PRO A 356 16.33 14.31 -30.80
CA PRO A 356 16.45 15.74 -30.58
C PRO A 356 15.46 16.22 -29.52
N THR A 357 15.81 17.22 -28.80
CA THR A 357 14.93 17.96 -27.90
C THR A 357 14.15 19.03 -28.70
N PRO A 358 13.09 19.63 -28.17
CA PRO A 358 12.33 20.71 -28.80
C PRO A 358 13.16 21.95 -29.16
N TRP A 359 14.33 22.07 -28.56
CA TRP A 359 15.28 23.18 -28.74
C TRP A 359 16.28 22.91 -29.86
N ASP A 360 16.34 21.65 -30.34
CA ASP A 360 17.28 21.28 -31.38
C ASP A 360 16.71 21.61 -32.74
N PRO A 361 17.53 22.11 -33.69
CA PRO A 361 17.06 22.46 -35.08
C PRO A 361 16.37 21.30 -35.79
N GLU A 362 16.77 20.05 -35.47
CA GLU A 362 16.24 18.82 -36.08
C GLU A 362 14.89 18.36 -35.48
N TRP A 363 14.36 19.11 -34.55
CA TRP A 363 13.13 18.72 -33.84
C TRP A 363 11.94 18.54 -34.77
N ASN A 364 11.72 19.47 -35.69
CA ASN A 364 10.63 19.40 -36.67
C ASN A 364 10.78 18.19 -37.60
N ASP A 365 12.00 17.83 -37.96
CA ASP A 365 12.28 16.66 -38.79
C ASP A 365 11.95 15.36 -38.04
N TYR A 366 12.31 15.28 -36.76
CA TYR A 366 11.96 14.16 -35.91
C TYR A 366 10.43 14.00 -35.75
N VAL A 367 9.74 15.10 -35.50
CA VAL A 367 8.27 15.11 -35.33
C VAL A 367 7.56 14.62 -36.59
N ASN A 368 8.07 14.99 -37.75
CA ASN A 368 7.50 14.66 -39.07
C ASN A 368 8.06 13.36 -39.65
N ALA A 369 9.02 12.71 -38.99
CA ALA A 369 9.62 11.48 -39.49
C ALA A 369 8.62 10.33 -39.59
N LYS A 370 8.87 9.43 -40.56
CA LYS A 370 8.06 8.23 -40.79
C LYS A 370 7.91 7.40 -39.53
N ARG A 371 6.71 6.89 -39.31
CA ARG A 371 6.41 5.99 -38.18
C ARG A 371 6.13 4.59 -38.68
N VAL A 372 6.61 3.61 -37.90
CA VAL A 372 6.32 2.19 -38.12
C VAL A 372 5.60 1.63 -36.90
N THR A 373 4.56 0.86 -37.16
CA THR A 373 3.84 0.15 -36.09
C THR A 373 4.70 -0.97 -35.57
N LYS A 374 4.92 -1.00 -34.25
CA LYS A 374 5.55 -2.11 -33.57
C LYS A 374 4.51 -3.05 -32.97
N ASN A 375 4.88 -4.32 -32.89
CA ASN A 375 4.09 -5.33 -32.21
C ASN A 375 3.83 -4.95 -30.75
N SER A 376 2.67 -5.35 -30.24
CA SER A 376 2.35 -5.19 -28.81
C SER A 376 3.30 -5.98 -27.93
N ALA A 377 3.78 -5.38 -26.86
CA ALA A 377 4.44 -6.11 -25.79
C ALA A 377 3.40 -6.72 -24.86
N ARG A 378 3.71 -7.86 -24.27
CA ARG A 378 2.87 -8.55 -23.31
C ARG A 378 3.71 -9.08 -22.16
N SER A 379 3.22 -8.90 -20.96
CA SER A 379 3.75 -9.59 -19.78
C SER A 379 2.61 -10.27 -19.04
N LYS A 380 2.87 -11.46 -18.54
CA LYS A 380 1.96 -12.24 -17.71
C LYS A 380 2.72 -12.72 -16.48
N ASN A 381 2.07 -12.64 -15.35
CA ASN A 381 2.64 -13.07 -14.08
C ASN A 381 1.59 -13.87 -13.31
N TYR A 382 2.06 -14.93 -12.66
CA TYR A 382 1.24 -15.83 -11.85
C TYR A 382 1.93 -16.06 -10.53
N ASP A 383 1.23 -15.72 -9.46
CA ASP A 383 1.67 -15.95 -8.09
C ASP A 383 0.76 -16.96 -7.42
N PHE A 384 1.38 -17.93 -6.78
CA PHE A 384 0.68 -18.93 -5.98
C PHE A 384 1.31 -18.99 -4.60
N ASN A 385 0.46 -19.01 -3.61
CA ASN A 385 0.86 -19.30 -2.24
C ASN A 385 -0.12 -20.32 -1.65
N ARG A 386 0.40 -21.30 -0.92
CA ARG A 386 -0.38 -22.23 -0.11
C ARG A 386 0.38 -22.50 1.16
N GLY A 387 -0.34 -22.56 2.24
CA GLY A 387 0.31 -22.77 3.52
C GLY A 387 -0.60 -23.28 4.61
N MET A 388 0.02 -23.48 5.74
CA MET A 388 -0.63 -23.84 6.98
C MET A 388 -0.06 -22.96 8.10
N HIS A 389 -0.93 -22.52 9.01
CA HIS A 389 -0.55 -21.75 10.18
C HIS A 389 -1.19 -22.37 11.41
N LEU A 390 -0.37 -22.73 12.38
CA LEU A 390 -0.78 -23.13 13.73
C LEU A 390 -0.46 -21.98 14.68
N GLN A 391 -1.41 -21.55 15.48
CA GLN A 391 -1.22 -20.61 16.56
C GLN A 391 -1.79 -21.15 17.84
N LEU A 392 -1.09 -20.97 18.95
CA LEU A 392 -1.51 -21.32 20.29
C LEU A 392 -1.30 -20.11 21.20
N GLY A 393 -2.38 -19.66 21.83
CA GLY A 393 -2.38 -18.58 22.79
C GLY A 393 -2.99 -19.00 24.12
N LYS A 394 -2.38 -18.60 25.22
CA LYS A 394 -2.91 -18.86 26.55
C LYS A 394 -2.41 -17.88 27.60
N SER A 395 -3.35 -17.40 28.40
CA SER A 395 -3.05 -16.61 29.59
C SER A 395 -2.84 -17.54 30.79
N TYR A 396 -1.75 -17.33 31.54
CA TYR A 396 -1.41 -18.06 32.77
C TYR A 396 -0.80 -17.12 33.80
N GLY A 397 -1.55 -16.83 34.85
CA GLY A 397 -1.14 -15.89 35.86
C GLY A 397 -0.83 -14.50 35.33
N LYS A 398 0.45 -14.10 35.35
CA LYS A 398 0.91 -12.82 34.83
C LYS A 398 1.41 -12.89 33.38
N HIS A 399 1.27 -14.02 32.73
CA HIS A 399 1.83 -14.32 31.43
C HIS A 399 0.72 -14.53 30.38
N ASP A 400 0.80 -13.83 29.26
CA ASP A 400 0.03 -14.08 28.05
C ASP A 400 0.98 -14.62 26.98
N ILE A 401 1.02 -15.94 26.85
CA ILE A 401 1.96 -16.64 25.98
C ILE A 401 1.31 -16.89 24.63
N LEU A 402 1.97 -16.47 23.57
CA LEU A 402 1.59 -16.71 22.17
C LEU A 402 2.73 -17.40 21.43
N THR A 403 2.43 -18.52 20.78
CA THR A 403 3.38 -19.21 19.90
C THR A 403 2.68 -19.64 18.62
N GLY A 404 3.42 -19.75 17.55
CA GLY A 404 2.88 -20.24 16.29
C GLY A 404 3.94 -20.66 15.30
N TRP A 405 3.49 -21.43 14.31
CA TRP A 405 4.28 -21.93 13.21
C TRP A 405 3.55 -21.76 11.90
N THR A 406 4.26 -21.23 10.89
CA THR A 406 3.75 -21.08 9.54
C THR A 406 4.62 -21.86 8.57
N PHE A 407 3.99 -22.59 7.67
CA PHE A 407 4.63 -23.29 6.58
C PHE A 407 4.02 -22.84 5.26
N ASP A 408 4.82 -22.23 4.39
CA ASP A 408 4.40 -21.72 3.09
C ASP A 408 5.17 -22.33 1.94
N LYS A 409 4.47 -22.61 0.85
CA LYS A 409 5.03 -22.87 -0.46
C LYS A 409 4.52 -21.84 -1.45
N SER A 410 5.43 -21.01 -1.92
CA SER A 410 5.15 -19.93 -2.87
C SER A 410 5.79 -20.23 -4.22
N ARG A 411 5.15 -19.75 -5.28
CA ARG A 411 5.64 -19.85 -6.66
C ARG A 411 5.30 -18.57 -7.41
N HIS A 412 6.28 -18.03 -8.11
CA HIS A 412 6.08 -16.94 -9.05
C HIS A 412 6.52 -17.39 -10.45
N GLU A 413 5.67 -17.16 -11.43
CA GLU A 413 5.97 -17.37 -12.84
C GLU A 413 5.75 -16.07 -13.59
N SER A 414 6.74 -15.64 -14.36
CA SER A 414 6.60 -14.51 -15.27
C SER A 414 6.94 -14.92 -16.69
N PHE A 415 6.23 -14.32 -17.61
CA PHE A 415 6.46 -14.44 -19.04
C PHE A 415 6.37 -13.07 -19.67
N SER A 416 7.34 -12.70 -20.49
CA SER A 416 7.35 -11.44 -21.20
C SER A 416 7.86 -11.60 -22.63
N VAL A 417 7.31 -10.77 -23.52
CA VAL A 417 7.76 -10.66 -24.92
C VAL A 417 8.20 -9.23 -25.17
N SER A 418 9.45 -9.07 -25.59
CA SER A 418 9.98 -7.75 -25.91
C SER A 418 9.36 -7.20 -27.21
N SER A 419 8.80 -6.00 -27.15
CA SER A 419 8.29 -5.31 -28.34
C SER A 419 9.38 -4.93 -29.37
N LYS A 420 10.63 -4.80 -28.91
CA LYS A 420 11.77 -4.43 -29.76
C LYS A 420 12.29 -5.61 -30.58
N THR A 421 12.40 -6.77 -29.96
CA THR A 421 13.12 -7.91 -30.51
C THR A 421 12.25 -9.14 -30.73
N GLY A 422 11.01 -9.16 -30.21
CA GLY A 422 10.16 -10.36 -30.15
C GLY A 422 10.70 -11.43 -29.22
N ARG A 423 11.76 -11.12 -28.45
CA ARG A 423 12.45 -12.05 -27.55
C ARG A 423 11.55 -12.41 -26.39
N GLU A 424 11.45 -13.70 -26.11
CA GLU A 424 10.71 -14.25 -25.00
C GLU A 424 11.61 -14.46 -23.81
N THR A 425 11.14 -14.06 -22.65
CA THR A 425 11.78 -14.31 -21.36
C THR A 425 10.77 -14.91 -20.40
N SER A 426 11.14 -16.00 -19.75
CA SER A 426 10.34 -16.60 -18.68
C SER A 426 11.16 -16.75 -17.42
N THR A 427 10.54 -16.52 -16.28
CA THR A 427 11.16 -16.73 -14.96
C THR A 427 10.22 -17.55 -14.09
N ASN A 428 10.77 -18.53 -13.40
CA ASN A 428 10.05 -19.32 -12.41
C ASN A 428 10.84 -19.28 -11.09
N VAL A 429 10.20 -18.81 -10.05
CA VAL A 429 10.76 -18.79 -8.69
C VAL A 429 9.87 -19.61 -7.78
N LYS A 430 10.46 -20.54 -7.06
CA LYS A 430 9.80 -21.33 -6.02
C LYS A 430 10.46 -21.06 -4.69
N GLN A 431 9.67 -20.93 -3.65
CA GLN A 431 10.16 -20.71 -2.30
C GLN A 431 9.38 -21.56 -1.31
N THR A 432 10.09 -22.12 -0.35
CA THR A 432 9.51 -22.72 0.86
C THR A 432 9.92 -21.86 2.04
N THR A 433 8.97 -21.47 2.87
CA THR A 433 9.21 -20.69 4.09
C THR A 433 8.69 -21.44 5.30
N ILE A 434 9.46 -21.49 6.37
CA ILE A 434 9.08 -22.00 7.67
C ILE A 434 9.36 -20.91 8.68
N ASP A 435 8.33 -20.43 9.35
CA ASP A 435 8.42 -19.42 10.38
C ASP A 435 7.89 -19.98 11.69
N GLY A 436 8.58 -19.68 12.78
CA GLY A 436 8.11 -19.97 14.13
C GLY A 436 8.29 -18.74 15.02
N TYR A 437 7.35 -18.45 15.90
CA TYR A 437 7.42 -17.34 16.84
C TYR A 437 6.97 -17.74 18.24
N LEU A 438 7.56 -17.07 19.21
CA LEU A 438 7.19 -17.17 20.62
C LEU A 438 7.23 -15.77 21.22
N GLN A 439 6.17 -15.39 21.90
CA GLN A 439 6.06 -14.14 22.64
C GLN A 439 5.43 -14.39 24.00
N ASP A 440 5.90 -13.69 25.00
CA ASP A 440 5.32 -13.69 26.35
C ASP A 440 5.05 -12.24 26.76
N LYS A 441 3.77 -11.87 26.87
CA LYS A 441 3.38 -10.59 27.46
C LYS A 441 3.25 -10.74 28.95
N ILE A 442 4.18 -10.16 29.68
CA ILE A 442 4.31 -10.27 31.13
C ILE A 442 3.69 -9.04 31.79
N HIS A 443 2.63 -9.25 32.55
CA HIS A 443 2.03 -8.26 33.46
C HIS A 443 2.82 -8.19 34.75
N VAL A 444 3.95 -7.46 34.73
CA VAL A 444 4.86 -7.39 35.88
C VAL A 444 4.12 -6.89 37.15
N ASN A 445 3.35 -5.82 36.96
CA ASN A 445 2.42 -5.27 37.94
C ASN A 445 1.34 -4.45 37.21
N ASP A 446 0.45 -3.79 37.98
CA ASP A 446 -0.66 -3.02 37.45
C ASP A 446 -0.24 -1.81 36.56
N LYS A 447 1.02 -1.39 36.60
CA LYS A 447 1.54 -0.26 35.87
C LYS A 447 2.56 -0.62 34.79
N PHE A 448 3.09 -1.83 34.80
CA PHE A 448 4.19 -2.21 33.92
C PHE A 448 3.95 -3.54 33.23
N GLU A 449 4.03 -3.50 31.91
CA GLU A 449 3.99 -4.67 31.03
C GLU A 449 5.22 -4.68 30.13
N ILE A 450 5.73 -5.89 29.86
CA ILE A 450 6.84 -6.14 28.95
C ILE A 450 6.56 -7.38 28.12
N ALA A 451 6.87 -7.34 26.82
CA ALA A 451 6.65 -8.45 25.90
C ALA A 451 7.93 -8.77 25.10
N PRO A 452 8.81 -9.62 25.66
CA PRO A 452 9.89 -10.24 24.89
C PRO A 452 9.33 -11.21 23.86
N SER A 453 9.99 -11.28 22.72
CA SER A 453 9.60 -12.20 21.64
C SER A 453 10.81 -12.67 20.84
N LEU A 454 10.68 -13.88 20.29
CA LEU A 454 11.63 -14.51 19.38
C LEU A 454 10.90 -14.99 18.14
N ARG A 455 11.55 -14.86 16.99
CA ARG A 455 11.11 -15.43 15.73
C ARG A 455 12.23 -16.18 15.05
N TYR A 456 11.94 -17.40 14.66
CA TYR A 456 12.75 -18.18 13.74
C TYR A 456 12.17 -18.06 12.34
N GLN A 457 13.02 -17.81 11.35
CA GLN A 457 12.64 -17.80 9.94
C GLN A 457 13.63 -18.63 9.14
N HIS A 458 13.08 -19.53 8.32
CA HIS A 458 13.80 -20.29 7.33
C HIS A 458 13.15 -20.11 5.96
N ALA A 459 13.92 -19.81 4.94
CA ALA A 459 13.45 -19.68 3.58
C ALA A 459 14.44 -20.31 2.60
N ASP A 460 13.94 -21.25 1.78
CA ASP A 460 14.66 -21.82 0.65
C ASP A 460 14.02 -21.34 -0.65
N ALA A 461 14.81 -20.77 -1.54
CA ALA A 461 14.34 -20.29 -2.83
C ALA A 461 15.17 -20.84 -3.99
N VAL A 462 14.50 -21.20 -5.07
CA VAL A 462 15.09 -21.59 -6.35
C VAL A 462 14.49 -20.75 -7.45
N SER A 463 15.36 -20.13 -8.26
CA SER A 463 14.99 -19.30 -9.40
C SER A 463 15.55 -19.88 -10.70
N THR A 464 14.70 -19.96 -11.71
CA THR A 464 15.09 -20.36 -13.06
C THR A 464 14.61 -19.32 -14.06
N THR A 465 15.53 -18.72 -14.79
CA THR A 465 15.23 -17.77 -15.88
C THR A 465 15.65 -18.36 -17.21
N SER A 466 14.75 -18.38 -18.16
CA SER A 466 15.02 -18.78 -19.55
C SER A 466 14.87 -17.58 -20.46
N GLU A 467 15.89 -17.29 -21.22
CA GLU A 467 15.93 -16.20 -22.17
C GLU A 467 16.48 -16.66 -23.50
N SER A 468 15.63 -16.73 -24.54
CA SER A 468 16.00 -17.23 -25.87
C SER A 468 16.72 -18.58 -25.85
N GLY A 469 16.27 -19.50 -25.00
CA GLY A 469 16.86 -20.84 -24.85
C GLY A 469 18.06 -20.94 -23.89
N LYS A 470 18.61 -19.81 -23.42
CA LYS A 470 19.64 -19.80 -22.38
C LYS A 470 19.00 -19.86 -21.01
N VAL A 471 19.31 -20.86 -20.23
CA VAL A 471 18.78 -21.05 -18.87
C VAL A 471 19.83 -20.60 -17.85
N THR A 472 19.36 -19.78 -16.89
CA THR A 472 20.14 -19.35 -15.72
C THR A 472 19.40 -19.77 -14.45
N ASN A 473 20.10 -20.45 -13.56
CA ASN A 473 19.58 -20.88 -12.27
C ASN A 473 20.20 -20.08 -11.13
N GLY A 474 19.40 -19.79 -10.13
CA GLY A 474 19.81 -19.19 -8.87
C GLY A 474 19.11 -19.88 -7.71
N GLY A 475 19.67 -19.79 -6.54
CA GLY A 475 19.06 -20.35 -5.34
C GLY A 475 19.63 -19.71 -4.08
N SER A 476 18.88 -19.76 -3.01
CA SER A 476 19.26 -19.23 -1.71
C SER A 476 18.65 -20.02 -0.57
N ALA A 477 19.40 -20.13 0.52
CA ALA A 477 18.89 -20.57 1.80
C ALA A 477 19.17 -19.51 2.86
N PHE A 478 18.17 -19.24 3.68
CA PHE A 478 18.24 -18.29 4.79
C PHE A 478 17.68 -18.94 6.05
N SER A 479 18.40 -18.84 7.17
CA SER A 479 17.91 -19.28 8.46
C SER A 479 18.41 -18.32 9.54
N LYS A 480 17.50 -17.69 10.25
CA LYS A 480 17.82 -16.73 11.31
C LYS A 480 16.80 -16.77 12.45
N VAL A 481 17.30 -16.49 13.65
CA VAL A 481 16.48 -16.10 14.78
C VAL A 481 16.61 -14.58 14.96
N THR A 482 15.49 -13.92 15.20
CA THR A 482 15.41 -12.50 15.52
C THR A 482 14.70 -12.32 16.85
N ALA A 483 15.12 -11.31 17.60
CA ALA A 483 14.53 -10.97 18.87
C ALA A 483 13.87 -9.59 18.83
N ALA A 484 12.83 -9.41 19.64
CA ALA A 484 12.23 -8.11 19.88
C ALA A 484 11.75 -8.03 21.34
N VAL A 485 11.64 -6.81 21.84
CA VAL A 485 11.05 -6.52 23.14
C VAL A 485 10.28 -5.22 23.07
N ASN A 486 9.06 -5.24 23.61
CA ASN A 486 8.24 -4.06 23.79
C ASN A 486 7.87 -3.92 25.26
N ALA A 487 7.74 -2.71 25.74
CA ALA A 487 7.35 -2.42 27.11
C ALA A 487 6.45 -1.20 27.17
N GLN A 488 5.56 -1.16 28.13
CA GLN A 488 4.75 0.03 28.44
C GLN A 488 4.63 0.24 29.95
N TYR A 489 4.60 1.50 30.33
CA TYR A 489 4.51 1.92 31.71
C TYR A 489 3.41 2.97 31.90
N LEU A 490 2.50 2.71 32.85
CA LEU A 490 1.43 3.60 33.24
C LEU A 490 1.94 4.56 34.32
N ILE A 491 2.17 5.81 33.98
CA ILE A 491 2.60 6.84 34.92
C ILE A 491 1.46 7.15 35.89
N ASN A 492 0.27 7.39 35.35
CA ASN A 492 -0.99 7.53 36.08
C ASN A 492 -2.16 7.22 35.14
N ASP A 493 -3.37 7.20 35.66
CA ASP A 493 -4.56 6.94 34.84
C ASP A 493 -4.66 7.89 33.65
N GLY A 494 -4.67 7.32 32.45
CA GLY A 494 -4.71 8.06 31.21
C GLY A 494 -3.37 8.63 30.74
N PHE A 495 -2.22 8.30 31.38
CA PHE A 495 -0.90 8.67 30.88
C PHE A 495 0.05 7.48 30.89
N SER A 496 0.41 7.02 29.74
CA SER A 496 1.38 5.92 29.53
C SER A 496 2.53 6.34 28.63
N ILE A 497 3.65 5.67 28.82
CA ILE A 497 4.81 5.69 27.93
C ILE A 497 5.06 4.27 27.45
N PHE A 498 5.59 4.14 26.25
CA PHE A 498 6.00 2.85 25.68
C PHE A 498 7.34 2.96 25.00
N ALA A 499 8.03 1.84 24.91
CA ALA A 499 9.28 1.70 24.17
C ALA A 499 9.37 0.31 23.57
N GLY A 500 10.06 0.20 22.41
CA GLY A 500 10.28 -1.07 21.75
C GLY A 500 11.62 -1.12 21.03
N TRP A 501 12.13 -2.33 20.91
CA TRP A 501 13.30 -2.67 20.09
C TRP A 501 13.04 -3.95 19.32
N THR A 502 13.44 -3.96 18.04
CA THR A 502 13.34 -5.14 17.18
C THR A 502 14.63 -5.30 16.39
N GLN A 503 15.18 -6.48 16.40
CA GLN A 503 16.26 -6.87 15.51
C GLN A 503 15.71 -7.09 14.10
N ILE A 504 16.40 -6.57 13.09
CA ILE A 504 16.04 -6.73 11.68
C ILE A 504 17.01 -7.72 11.04
N ASN A 505 16.46 -8.80 10.47
CA ASN A 505 17.16 -9.69 9.59
C ASN A 505 16.20 -10.10 8.47
N ARG A 506 16.53 -9.75 7.23
CA ARG A 506 15.68 -10.06 6.08
C ARG A 506 16.51 -10.76 5.01
N PRO A 507 16.01 -11.87 4.44
CA PRO A 507 16.69 -12.55 3.36
C PRO A 507 16.81 -11.66 2.12
N LEU A 508 17.87 -11.86 1.35
CA LEU A 508 17.94 -11.40 -0.03
C LEU A 508 16.75 -11.95 -0.81
N ARG A 509 16.29 -11.22 -1.79
CA ARG A 509 15.28 -11.72 -2.71
C ARG A 509 15.88 -12.77 -3.63
N PRO A 510 15.10 -13.75 -4.13
CA PRO A 510 15.61 -14.78 -5.01
C PRO A 510 16.40 -14.26 -6.20
N ASN A 511 16.01 -13.12 -6.78
CA ASN A 511 16.73 -12.52 -7.90
C ASN A 511 18.07 -11.87 -7.52
N ASP A 512 18.28 -11.51 -6.26
CA ASP A 512 19.55 -10.94 -5.80
C ASP A 512 20.65 -12.01 -5.67
N TYR A 513 20.29 -13.30 -5.75
CA TYR A 513 21.23 -14.41 -5.78
C TYR A 513 21.66 -14.84 -7.19
N GLN A 514 21.07 -14.25 -8.22
CA GLN A 514 21.44 -14.57 -9.60
C GLN A 514 22.84 -14.02 -9.92
N PRO A 515 23.63 -14.73 -10.75
CA PRO A 515 24.88 -14.19 -11.26
C PRO A 515 24.67 -12.84 -11.94
N GLY A 516 25.47 -11.86 -11.56
CA GLY A 516 25.37 -10.51 -12.11
C GLY A 516 24.28 -9.63 -11.48
N ALA A 517 23.57 -10.08 -10.44
CA ALA A 517 22.62 -9.25 -9.69
C ALA A 517 23.32 -8.14 -8.90
N SER A 518 24.56 -8.37 -8.44
CA SER A 518 25.35 -7.34 -7.76
C SER A 518 25.81 -6.26 -8.75
N LEU A 519 25.82 -5.02 -8.28
CA LEU A 519 26.37 -3.88 -9.02
C LEU A 519 27.88 -4.04 -9.26
N TYR A 520 28.57 -4.65 -8.30
CA TYR A 520 30.01 -4.92 -8.36
C TYR A 520 30.25 -6.42 -8.51
N GLU A 521 30.97 -6.82 -9.54
CA GLU A 521 31.22 -8.24 -9.87
C GLU A 521 32.01 -8.98 -8.77
N ASP A 522 32.84 -8.26 -8.02
CA ASP A 522 33.69 -8.75 -6.93
C ASP A 522 32.99 -8.76 -5.56
N GLN A 523 31.77 -8.27 -5.45
CA GLN A 523 31.04 -8.17 -4.20
C GLN A 523 29.80 -9.07 -4.17
N LYS A 524 29.76 -9.96 -3.19
CA LYS A 524 28.57 -10.75 -2.90
C LYS A 524 27.59 -9.91 -2.07
N LEU A 525 26.33 -9.90 -2.49
CA LEU A 525 25.26 -9.28 -1.70
C LEU A 525 25.04 -10.04 -0.39
N GLU A 526 24.75 -9.29 0.65
CA GLU A 526 24.41 -9.80 1.98
C GLU A 526 22.97 -9.45 2.35
N ASN A 527 22.38 -10.28 3.21
CA ASN A 527 21.06 -10.06 3.75
C ASN A 527 20.96 -8.72 4.49
N ASP A 528 19.77 -8.14 4.54
CA ASP A 528 19.53 -6.94 5.35
C ASP A 528 19.71 -7.23 6.83
N LYS A 529 20.32 -6.29 7.54
CA LYS A 529 20.63 -6.39 8.96
C LYS A 529 20.59 -5.03 9.64
N GLY A 530 19.91 -4.96 10.76
CA GLY A 530 19.82 -3.72 11.54
C GLY A 530 19.01 -3.87 12.81
N SER A 531 18.59 -2.75 13.35
CA SER A 531 17.69 -2.65 14.49
C SER A 531 16.73 -1.48 14.29
N ALA A 532 15.52 -1.63 14.79
CA ALA A 532 14.53 -0.57 14.88
C ALA A 532 14.13 -0.34 16.33
N TYR A 533 13.90 0.90 16.66
CA TYR A 533 13.56 1.41 17.98
C TYR A 533 12.33 2.29 17.90
N THR A 534 11.45 2.21 18.87
CA THR A 534 10.34 3.14 19.05
C THR A 534 10.29 3.62 20.49
N ILE A 535 9.88 4.85 20.68
CA ILE A 535 9.51 5.41 21.99
C ILE A 535 8.31 6.33 21.79
N GLY A 536 7.37 6.28 22.71
CA GLY A 536 6.20 7.15 22.58
C GLY A 536 5.44 7.30 23.89
N LEU A 537 4.42 8.14 23.81
CA LEU A 537 3.52 8.42 24.89
C LEU A 537 2.08 8.53 24.41
N LYS A 538 1.15 8.22 25.30
CA LYS A 538 -0.30 8.46 25.14
C LYS A 538 -0.80 9.11 26.40
N LYS A 539 -1.54 10.22 26.25
CA LYS A 539 -2.07 10.96 27.39
C LYS A 539 -3.50 11.39 27.14
N ARG A 540 -4.40 10.97 27.99
CA ARG A 540 -5.74 11.53 28.12
C ARG A 540 -5.64 12.74 29.04
N ILE A 541 -5.70 13.94 28.46
CA ILE A 541 -5.65 15.21 29.20
C ILE A 541 -6.98 15.46 29.92
N SER A 542 -8.07 15.09 29.26
CA SER A 542 -9.44 15.15 29.77
C SER A 542 -10.29 14.07 29.10
N ASP A 543 -11.54 13.91 29.48
CA ASP A 543 -12.49 13.02 28.79
C ASP A 543 -12.77 13.44 27.34
N ARG A 544 -12.36 14.65 26.97
CA ARG A 544 -12.53 15.21 25.63
C ARG A 544 -11.24 15.32 24.83
N THR A 545 -10.06 15.10 25.47
CA THR A 545 -8.77 15.41 24.83
C THR A 545 -7.79 14.28 25.01
N ASN A 546 -7.38 13.66 23.90
CA ASN A 546 -6.34 12.65 23.86
C ASN A 546 -5.16 13.15 23.00
N VAL A 547 -3.96 12.89 23.48
CA VAL A 547 -2.70 13.25 22.80
C VAL A 547 -1.86 12.00 22.69
N PHE A 548 -1.22 11.83 21.55
CA PHE A 548 -0.17 10.83 21.37
C PHE A 548 1.06 11.44 20.69
N ALA A 549 2.21 10.91 20.99
CA ALA A 549 3.44 11.21 20.26
C ALA A 549 4.31 9.95 20.22
N ASN A 550 4.97 9.72 19.10
CA ASN A 550 5.98 8.66 18.99
C ASN A 550 7.15 9.08 18.10
N TYR A 551 8.30 8.52 18.41
CA TYR A 551 9.52 8.64 17.64
C TYR A 551 10.05 7.25 17.31
N ASP A 552 10.30 7.02 16.02
CA ASP A 552 10.83 5.77 15.49
C ASP A 552 12.21 6.02 14.88
N TYR A 553 13.15 5.13 15.20
CA TYR A 553 14.51 5.16 14.68
C TYR A 553 14.90 3.79 14.14
N THR A 554 15.31 3.73 12.89
CA THR A 554 15.83 2.51 12.26
C THR A 554 17.28 2.73 11.86
N ASP A 555 18.15 1.79 12.23
CA ASP A 555 19.57 1.77 11.87
C ASP A 555 19.90 0.43 11.19
N MET A 556 20.06 0.49 9.87
CA MET A 556 20.45 -0.65 9.06
C MET A 556 21.96 -0.61 8.80
N SER A 557 22.69 -1.49 9.44
CA SER A 557 24.12 -1.69 9.15
C SER A 557 24.34 -2.29 7.77
N ASN A 558 23.32 -2.95 7.23
CA ASN A 558 23.31 -3.54 5.90
C ASN A 558 21.88 -3.47 5.33
N ALA A 559 21.70 -2.77 4.23
CA ALA A 559 20.45 -2.64 3.51
C ALA A 559 20.67 -2.82 2.01
N VAL A 560 19.86 -3.64 1.36
CA VAL A 560 19.93 -3.86 -0.08
C VAL A 560 19.28 -2.69 -0.81
N CYS A 561 20.01 -2.12 -1.75
CA CYS A 561 19.57 -1.04 -2.62
C CYS A 561 19.65 -1.48 -4.07
N ARG A 562 18.56 -1.32 -4.83
CA ARG A 562 18.54 -1.58 -6.27
C ARG A 562 18.82 -0.33 -7.07
N GLN A 563 19.51 -0.51 -8.19
CA GLN A 563 19.84 0.54 -9.14
C GLN A 563 19.58 0.08 -10.57
N SER A 564 19.06 0.97 -11.40
CA SER A 564 19.08 0.80 -12.84
C SER A 564 20.38 1.37 -13.38
N VAL A 565 21.17 0.53 -14.00
CA VAL A 565 22.45 0.91 -14.60
C VAL A 565 22.47 0.50 -16.07
N TRP A 566 23.17 1.27 -16.91
CA TRP A 566 23.43 0.85 -18.27
C TRP A 566 24.48 -0.24 -18.26
N ASP A 567 24.12 -1.42 -18.76
CA ASP A 567 25.05 -2.55 -18.86
C ASP A 567 25.57 -2.67 -20.29
N ASN A 568 26.83 -2.33 -20.48
CA ASN A 568 27.48 -2.35 -21.80
C ASN A 568 27.55 -3.77 -22.40
N LYS A 569 27.48 -4.83 -21.58
CA LYS A 569 27.53 -6.22 -22.06
C LYS A 569 26.25 -6.62 -22.78
N ILE A 570 25.11 -6.08 -22.35
CA ILE A 570 23.81 -6.36 -22.96
C ILE A 570 23.31 -5.22 -23.83
N GLY A 571 23.96 -4.04 -23.79
CA GLY A 571 23.56 -2.84 -24.52
C GLY A 571 22.19 -2.31 -24.11
N ASP A 572 21.79 -2.52 -22.87
CA ASP A 572 20.50 -2.11 -22.33
C ASP A 572 20.60 -1.82 -20.82
N TRP A 573 19.51 -1.27 -20.26
CA TRP A 573 19.41 -1.04 -18.82
C TRP A 573 19.22 -2.34 -18.06
N ALA A 574 20.03 -2.53 -17.01
CA ALA A 574 19.94 -3.66 -16.10
C ALA A 574 19.64 -3.19 -14.67
N SER A 575 18.86 -3.97 -13.96
CA SER A 575 18.65 -3.76 -12.54
C SER A 575 19.75 -4.48 -11.76
N LYS A 576 20.51 -3.73 -10.96
CA LYS A 576 21.62 -4.24 -10.12
C LYS A 576 21.34 -3.87 -8.67
N SER A 577 21.82 -4.69 -7.74
CA SER A 577 21.68 -4.48 -6.31
C SER A 577 23.02 -4.18 -5.65
N VAL A 578 22.99 -3.42 -4.57
CA VAL A 578 24.17 -3.08 -3.75
C VAL A 578 23.76 -3.01 -2.28
N ASN A 579 24.67 -3.37 -1.38
CA ASN A 579 24.48 -3.17 0.05
C ASN A 579 24.96 -1.78 0.50
N ALA A 580 24.16 -1.10 1.29
CA ALA A 580 24.46 0.21 1.85
C ALA A 580 24.07 0.25 3.34
N LYS A 581 24.38 1.34 4.03
CA LYS A 581 23.83 1.65 5.36
C LYS A 581 22.64 2.58 5.21
N GLN A 582 21.62 2.39 6.05
CA GLN A 582 20.43 3.24 6.07
C GLN A 582 20.13 3.66 7.51
N LYS A 583 19.83 4.93 7.69
CA LYS A 583 19.28 5.47 8.95
C LYS A 583 17.99 6.19 8.63
N ARG A 584 16.95 5.91 9.39
CA ARG A 584 15.65 6.56 9.24
C ARG A 584 15.14 7.01 10.59
N LYS A 585 14.55 8.19 10.62
CA LYS A 585 13.91 8.83 11.77
C LYS A 585 12.52 9.24 11.35
N ALA A 586 11.53 8.94 12.17
CA ALA A 586 10.19 9.41 11.99
C ALA A 586 9.62 9.92 13.31
N PHE A 587 8.85 10.99 13.25
CA PHE A 587 8.15 11.54 14.40
C PHE A 587 6.69 11.76 14.04
N ASN A 588 5.79 11.33 14.92
CA ASN A 588 4.36 11.54 14.80
C ASN A 588 3.83 12.18 16.07
N LEU A 589 2.93 13.14 15.90
CA LEU A 589 2.20 13.81 16.97
C LEU A 589 0.75 13.92 16.58
N GLY A 590 -0.17 13.70 17.50
CA GLY A 590 -1.58 13.87 17.23
C GLY A 590 -2.36 14.27 18.49
N ILE A 591 -3.45 15.01 18.25
CA ILE A 591 -4.42 15.46 19.25
C ILE A 591 -5.81 15.15 18.71
N ASN A 592 -6.62 14.46 19.49
CA ASN A 592 -8.04 14.28 19.23
C ASN A 592 -8.83 15.04 20.32
N GLN A 593 -9.69 15.94 19.91
CA GLN A 593 -10.46 16.82 20.77
C GLN A 593 -11.96 16.72 20.46
N LYS A 594 -12.77 16.35 21.44
CA LYS A 594 -14.22 16.58 21.39
C LYS A 594 -14.48 18.03 21.77
N LEU A 595 -14.88 18.87 20.82
CA LEU A 595 -15.16 20.28 21.07
C LEU A 595 -16.46 20.44 21.89
N ASP A 596 -17.49 19.70 21.48
CA ASP A 596 -18.75 19.56 22.20
C ASP A 596 -19.37 18.17 21.93
N GLN A 597 -20.70 18.03 22.11
CA GLN A 597 -21.42 16.77 21.87
C GLN A 597 -21.60 16.44 20.37
N HIS A 598 -21.32 17.39 19.48
CA HIS A 598 -21.51 17.23 18.02
C HIS A 598 -20.23 17.38 17.23
N TRP A 599 -19.30 18.18 17.71
CA TRP A 599 -18.08 18.52 16.98
C TRP A 599 -16.85 17.80 17.54
N GLY A 600 -16.08 17.21 16.64
CA GLY A 600 -14.78 16.63 16.91
C GLY A 600 -13.70 17.26 16.04
N LEU A 601 -12.48 17.37 16.56
CA LEU A 601 -11.31 17.87 15.87
C LEU A 601 -10.13 16.92 16.09
N GLY A 602 -9.59 16.39 15.00
CA GLY A 602 -8.33 15.65 14.98
C GLY A 602 -7.23 16.50 14.33
N LEU A 603 -6.10 16.62 14.98
CA LEU A 603 -4.91 17.27 14.41
C LEU A 603 -3.75 16.32 14.48
N SER A 604 -3.01 16.16 13.40
CA SER A 604 -1.78 15.37 13.44
C SER A 604 -0.67 15.95 12.58
N TYR A 605 0.55 15.65 12.98
CA TYR A 605 1.78 15.98 12.28
C TYR A 605 2.69 14.77 12.20
N SER A 606 3.28 14.57 11.04
CA SER A 606 4.28 13.52 10.81
C SER A 606 5.45 14.09 10.03
N THR A 607 6.66 13.68 10.40
CA THR A 607 7.87 14.03 9.66
C THR A 607 8.80 12.84 9.54
N ILE A 608 9.52 12.76 8.43
CA ILE A 608 10.39 11.63 8.10
C ILE A 608 11.73 12.19 7.61
N ASP A 609 12.82 11.59 8.09
CA ASP A 609 14.18 11.84 7.61
C ASP A 609 14.90 10.51 7.37
N GLU A 610 15.45 10.33 6.19
CA GLU A 610 16.13 9.11 5.79
C GLU A 610 17.49 9.42 5.16
N GLN A 611 18.50 8.71 5.59
CA GLN A 611 19.87 8.87 5.11
C GLN A 611 20.42 7.52 4.67
N TRP A 612 21.01 7.52 3.49
CA TRP A 612 21.73 6.37 2.95
C TRP A 612 23.21 6.70 2.83
N THR A 613 24.03 5.74 3.19
CA THR A 613 25.48 5.88 3.14
C THR A 613 26.09 4.64 2.48
N ALA A 614 26.96 4.89 1.48
CA ALA A 614 27.73 3.82 0.86
C ALA A 614 28.57 3.08 1.90
N LYS A 615 28.69 1.76 1.76
CA LYS A 615 29.69 0.99 2.51
C LYS A 615 31.10 1.35 2.02
N ARG A 616 32.08 1.18 2.90
CA ARG A 616 33.49 1.46 2.60
C ARG A 616 33.93 0.67 1.36
N GLY A 617 34.56 1.35 0.41
CA GLY A 617 34.98 0.77 -0.87
C GLY A 617 33.93 0.70 -1.97
N MET A 618 32.66 1.01 -1.65
CA MET A 618 31.61 1.15 -2.65
C MET A 618 31.66 2.55 -3.26
N LYS A 619 31.78 2.61 -4.58
CA LYS A 619 31.55 3.86 -5.32
C LYS A 619 30.13 3.78 -5.85
N PHE A 620 29.28 4.68 -5.40
CA PHE A 620 28.05 4.96 -6.13
C PHE A 620 28.49 5.52 -7.49
N GLN A 621 28.06 4.90 -8.58
CA GLN A 621 28.50 5.39 -9.90
C GLN A 621 28.03 6.83 -10.09
N PRO A 622 28.94 7.81 -10.03
CA PRO A 622 28.65 9.15 -10.49
C PRO A 622 28.69 9.08 -12.00
N GLY A 623 27.67 9.44 -12.69
CA GLY A 623 27.87 9.53 -14.13
C GLY A 623 26.66 9.53 -15.01
N LEU A 624 25.48 9.38 -14.47
CA LEU A 624 24.27 9.63 -15.25
C LEU A 624 23.63 10.98 -14.89
N GLY A 625 24.46 11.92 -14.42
CA GLY A 625 24.06 13.31 -14.20
C GLY A 625 23.22 13.55 -12.95
N ILE A 626 23.02 12.54 -12.12
CA ILE A 626 22.29 12.66 -10.88
C ILE A 626 22.99 11.79 -9.85
N ASP A 627 23.46 12.39 -8.77
CA ASP A 627 23.86 11.69 -7.52
C ASP A 627 22.74 10.84 -6.93
N SER A 628 21.63 10.78 -7.60
CA SER A 628 20.31 10.24 -7.30
C SER A 628 20.07 8.83 -7.79
N TYR A 629 21.03 8.15 -8.38
CA TYR A 629 20.91 6.72 -8.70
C TYR A 629 21.11 5.81 -7.49
N LEU A 630 21.44 6.36 -6.37
CA LEU A 630 20.99 5.83 -5.12
C LEU A 630 19.48 6.01 -5.06
N VAL A 631 18.79 4.98 -5.44
CA VAL A 631 17.34 4.85 -5.35
C VAL A 631 16.78 5.42 -4.06
N ASN A 632 17.57 5.58 -3.06
CA ASN A 632 17.22 5.90 -1.69
C ASN A 632 17.53 7.34 -1.25
N ALA A 633 18.56 7.97 -1.75
CA ALA A 633 18.65 9.43 -1.75
C ALA A 633 17.45 10.04 -2.49
N TYR A 634 16.97 9.29 -3.46
CA TYR A 634 15.79 9.47 -4.24
C TYR A 634 14.49 9.42 -3.42
N LEU A 635 14.32 8.49 -2.47
CA LEU A 635 13.08 8.39 -1.68
C LEU A 635 12.82 9.65 -0.83
N ASN A 636 13.85 10.25 -0.23
CA ASN A 636 13.67 11.50 0.51
C ASN A 636 13.31 12.69 -0.38
N SER A 637 13.77 12.68 -1.64
CA SER A 637 13.51 13.76 -2.58
C SER A 637 12.19 13.58 -3.33
N THR A 638 11.69 12.36 -3.43
CA THR A 638 10.51 12.02 -4.24
C THR A 638 9.24 11.78 -3.45
N ARG A 639 9.23 12.16 -2.17
CA ARG A 639 8.06 12.10 -1.29
C ARG A 639 8.01 13.34 -0.38
N PRO A 640 6.83 13.68 0.16
CA PRO A 640 6.71 14.70 1.18
C PRO A 640 7.54 14.33 2.42
N LYS A 641 8.28 15.29 2.94
CA LYS A 641 8.99 15.14 4.22
C LYS A 641 8.04 15.27 5.39
N ASN A 642 7.09 16.21 5.29
CA ASN A 642 6.14 16.52 6.34
C ASN A 642 4.71 16.34 5.85
N LYS A 643 3.85 15.86 6.73
CA LYS A 643 2.41 15.72 6.53
C LYS A 643 1.67 16.26 7.74
N TYR A 644 0.74 17.15 7.50
CA TYR A 644 -0.17 17.69 8.51
C TYR A 644 -1.59 17.29 8.12
N ILE A 645 -2.38 16.92 9.10
CA ILE A 645 -3.79 16.57 8.90
C ILE A 645 -4.61 17.32 9.92
N ALA A 646 -5.68 17.96 9.46
CA ALA A 646 -6.72 18.50 10.30
C ALA A 646 -8.04 17.88 9.85
N ASP A 647 -8.73 17.22 10.75
CA ASP A 647 -9.98 16.52 10.50
C ASP A 647 -11.08 17.08 11.42
N LEU A 648 -12.01 17.85 10.85
CA LEU A 648 -13.14 18.41 11.55
C LEU A 648 -14.38 17.55 11.26
N THR A 649 -15.00 17.03 12.29
CA THR A 649 -16.20 16.20 12.18
C THR A 649 -17.39 16.84 12.86
N TYR A 650 -18.56 16.65 12.29
CA TYR A 650 -19.85 16.99 12.86
C TYR A 650 -20.79 15.79 12.85
N SER A 651 -21.37 15.47 13.98
CA SER A 651 -22.36 14.39 14.09
C SER A 651 -23.54 14.87 14.94
N SER A 652 -24.72 14.81 14.40
CA SER A 652 -25.95 15.18 15.12
C SER A 652 -27.18 14.48 14.53
N GLY A 653 -27.81 13.62 15.32
CA GLY A 653 -29.03 12.91 14.92
C GLY A 653 -28.79 12.11 13.61
N LYS A 654 -29.41 12.61 12.52
CA LYS A 654 -29.35 11.98 11.21
C LYS A 654 -28.15 12.40 10.37
N TRP A 655 -27.35 13.36 10.81
CA TRP A 655 -26.30 13.99 10.04
C TRP A 655 -24.91 13.56 10.52
N PHE A 656 -24.07 13.23 9.57
CA PHE A 656 -22.61 13.16 9.75
C PHE A 656 -21.94 13.97 8.65
N SER A 657 -20.93 14.77 9.00
CA SER A 657 -20.10 15.47 8.02
C SER A 657 -18.65 15.48 8.49
N SER A 658 -17.71 15.39 7.56
CA SER A 658 -16.29 15.56 7.84
C SER A 658 -15.63 16.46 6.81
N LEU A 659 -14.73 17.32 7.27
CA LEU A 659 -13.84 18.12 6.44
C LEU A 659 -12.41 17.78 6.84
N THR A 660 -11.69 17.10 5.95
CA THR A 660 -10.30 16.67 6.17
C THR A 660 -9.39 17.53 5.33
N THR A 661 -8.44 18.20 5.97
CA THR A 661 -7.37 18.96 5.31
C THR A 661 -6.07 18.17 5.44
N THR A 662 -5.44 17.86 4.33
CA THR A 662 -4.12 17.23 4.29
C THR A 662 -3.13 18.19 3.64
N ILE A 663 -2.05 18.49 4.35
CA ILE A 663 -0.96 19.33 3.85
C ILE A 663 0.28 18.47 3.72
N TYR A 664 0.79 18.38 2.51
CA TYR A 664 2.12 17.83 2.22
C TYR A 664 3.11 18.96 2.08
N SER A 665 4.30 18.82 2.67
CA SER A 665 5.37 19.83 2.54
C SER A 665 6.77 19.22 2.64
N GLY A 666 7.77 20.03 2.31
CA GLY A 666 9.16 19.60 2.23
C GLY A 666 9.39 18.67 1.03
N MET A 667 8.64 18.87 -0.03
CA MET A 667 8.85 18.21 -1.32
C MET A 667 9.98 18.91 -2.08
N ASP A 668 10.72 18.12 -2.85
CA ASP A 668 11.84 18.63 -3.62
C ASP A 668 11.35 19.22 -4.94
N ASP A 669 11.56 20.52 -5.15
CA ASP A 669 11.19 21.25 -6.35
C ASP A 669 11.94 20.80 -7.63
N ARG A 670 12.98 19.98 -7.48
CA ARG A 670 13.61 19.29 -8.61
C ARG A 670 12.74 18.20 -9.22
N TYR A 671 11.74 17.69 -8.49
CA TYR A 671 10.90 16.58 -8.90
C TYR A 671 9.41 16.91 -8.94
N PHE A 672 8.98 17.89 -8.14
CA PHE A 672 7.57 18.28 -8.01
C PHE A 672 7.35 19.72 -8.46
N THR A 673 6.13 20.03 -8.87
CA THR A 673 5.73 21.38 -9.30
C THR A 673 5.67 22.38 -8.15
N SER A 674 5.55 21.88 -6.91
CA SER A 674 5.55 22.68 -5.69
C SER A 674 6.20 21.92 -4.54
N ASN A 675 6.77 22.63 -3.58
CA ASN A 675 7.27 22.04 -2.35
C ASN A 675 6.17 21.84 -1.28
N ARG A 676 4.93 22.28 -1.56
CA ARG A 676 3.77 22.17 -0.68
C ARG A 676 2.48 22.02 -1.47
N PHE A 677 1.60 21.12 -1.01
CA PHE A 677 0.24 20.95 -1.52
C PHE A 677 -0.76 20.91 -0.36
N VAL A 678 -1.95 21.48 -0.58
CA VAL A 678 -3.04 21.54 0.42
C VAL A 678 -4.29 20.94 -0.19
N ILE A 679 -4.72 19.79 0.29
CA ILE A 679 -5.86 19.04 -0.21
C ILE A 679 -6.97 19.09 0.84
N LEU A 680 -8.19 19.43 0.42
CA LEU A 680 -9.39 19.41 1.23
C LEU A 680 -10.34 18.35 0.70
N ASP A 681 -10.74 17.41 1.57
CA ASP A 681 -11.75 16.39 1.26
C ASP A 681 -12.97 16.62 2.18
N TRP A 682 -14.17 16.56 1.61
CA TRP A 682 -15.42 16.74 2.35
C TRP A 682 -16.37 15.57 2.14
N THR A 683 -17.01 15.16 3.21
CA THR A 683 -18.04 14.10 3.20
C THR A 683 -19.27 14.55 3.97
N LEU A 684 -20.42 14.21 3.45
CA LEU A 684 -21.71 14.38 4.09
C LEU A 684 -22.50 13.08 3.98
N ASN A 685 -23.03 12.60 5.10
CA ASN A 685 -23.97 11.48 5.16
C ASN A 685 -25.25 11.93 5.87
N TYR A 686 -26.40 11.55 5.32
CA TYR A 686 -27.71 11.84 5.88
C TYR A 686 -28.57 10.56 5.96
N ASN A 687 -28.94 10.16 7.15
CA ASN A 687 -29.85 9.06 7.41
C ASN A 687 -31.30 9.52 7.26
N VAL A 688 -31.90 9.31 6.09
CA VAL A 688 -33.27 9.65 5.77
C VAL A 688 -34.23 8.91 6.73
N SER A 689 -33.99 7.61 6.93
CA SER A 689 -34.67 6.74 7.87
C SER A 689 -33.67 5.74 8.47
N LYS A 690 -34.14 4.80 9.27
CA LYS A 690 -33.31 3.69 9.77
C LYS A 690 -32.77 2.77 8.64
N ASP A 691 -33.47 2.73 7.52
CA ASP A 691 -33.18 1.83 6.40
C ASP A 691 -32.53 2.58 5.22
N TRP A 692 -32.71 3.89 5.09
CA TRP A 692 -32.21 4.69 4.00
C TRP A 692 -31.20 5.74 4.45
N SER A 693 -30.06 5.77 3.78
CA SER A 693 -29.10 6.87 3.85
C SER A 693 -28.74 7.39 2.46
N VAL A 694 -28.44 8.66 2.36
CA VAL A 694 -27.89 9.33 1.17
C VAL A 694 -26.61 10.03 1.57
N TYR A 695 -25.68 10.11 0.65
CA TYR A 695 -24.39 10.73 0.92
C TYR A 695 -23.81 11.50 -0.26
N ALA A 696 -22.91 12.40 0.05
CA ALA A 696 -22.11 13.14 -0.92
C ALA A 696 -20.66 13.18 -0.44
N THR A 697 -19.72 12.96 -1.35
CA THR A 697 -18.30 13.18 -1.10
C THR A 697 -17.74 14.13 -2.14
N VAL A 698 -16.82 14.98 -1.72
CA VAL A 698 -16.04 15.85 -2.61
C VAL A 698 -14.58 15.69 -2.24
N ASP A 699 -13.82 15.07 -3.12
CA ASP A 699 -12.37 14.97 -2.99
C ASP A 699 -11.71 16.19 -3.65
N ASN A 700 -10.64 16.68 -3.03
CA ASN A 700 -9.91 17.84 -3.51
C ASN A 700 -10.82 19.06 -3.79
N LEU A 701 -11.58 19.49 -2.79
CA LEU A 701 -12.60 20.54 -2.87
C LEU A 701 -12.08 21.85 -3.52
N THR A 702 -10.84 22.20 -3.27
CA THR A 702 -10.17 23.41 -3.80
C THR A 702 -9.64 23.24 -5.22
N ASN A 703 -9.71 22.04 -5.79
CA ASN A 703 -9.13 21.69 -7.09
C ASN A 703 -7.62 21.97 -7.15
N GLU A 704 -6.90 21.61 -6.08
CA GLU A 704 -5.45 21.73 -6.03
C GLU A 704 -4.79 20.85 -7.08
N GLY A 705 -3.88 21.41 -7.85
CA GLY A 705 -3.01 20.63 -8.73
C GLY A 705 -1.87 20.05 -7.90
N TYR A 706 -1.94 18.77 -7.55
CA TYR A 706 -0.97 18.16 -6.66
C TYR A 706 -0.39 16.85 -7.19
N GLU A 707 0.74 16.48 -6.62
CA GLU A 707 1.54 15.32 -7.01
C GLU A 707 2.08 14.64 -5.76
N VAL A 708 2.09 13.32 -5.74
CA VAL A 708 2.63 12.55 -4.60
C VAL A 708 3.66 11.51 -5.04
N LYS A 709 3.80 11.27 -6.34
CA LYS A 709 4.71 10.29 -6.89
C LYS A 709 5.43 10.84 -8.10
N PHE A 710 6.75 10.76 -8.06
CA PHE A 710 7.63 11.13 -9.16
C PHE A 710 7.96 9.91 -10.04
N HIS A 711 8.07 10.14 -11.35
CA HIS A 711 8.55 9.11 -12.26
C HIS A 711 10.08 9.11 -12.31
N PRO A 712 10.74 7.95 -12.11
CA PRO A 712 12.19 7.88 -11.96
C PRO A 712 13.02 8.14 -13.22
N TYR A 713 12.44 8.40 -14.36
CA TYR A 713 13.19 8.66 -15.58
C TYR A 713 13.34 10.14 -15.86
N VAL A 714 14.55 10.55 -16.20
CA VAL A 714 14.86 11.95 -16.55
C VAL A 714 13.96 12.45 -17.68
N GLY A 715 13.41 13.66 -17.52
CA GLY A 715 12.54 14.29 -18.50
C GLY A 715 11.07 13.93 -18.41
N LYS A 716 10.65 13.21 -17.34
CA LYS A 716 9.27 13.01 -16.97
C LYS A 716 8.95 13.78 -15.70
N GLY A 717 7.76 14.34 -15.63
CA GLY A 717 7.25 14.99 -14.43
C GLY A 717 6.79 14.00 -13.38
N ALA A 718 6.36 14.53 -12.25
CA ALA A 718 5.60 13.77 -11.29
C ALA A 718 4.21 13.45 -11.84
N TYR A 719 3.58 12.40 -11.31
CA TYR A 719 2.22 12.05 -11.71
C TYR A 719 1.22 13.03 -11.13
N ALA A 720 0.41 13.62 -12.00
CA ALA A 720 -0.68 14.47 -11.56
C ALA A 720 -1.77 13.64 -10.89
N MET A 721 -2.16 14.07 -9.71
CA MET A 721 -3.25 13.48 -8.96
C MET A 721 -4.61 14.07 -9.41
N PRO A 722 -5.72 13.34 -9.21
CA PRO A 722 -7.03 13.82 -9.60
C PRO A 722 -7.36 15.20 -9.03
N GLY A 723 -7.92 16.06 -9.87
CA GLY A 723 -8.52 17.32 -9.47
C GLY A 723 -9.78 17.10 -8.65
N ARG A 724 -10.58 18.15 -8.47
CA ARG A 724 -11.84 18.07 -7.73
C ARG A 724 -12.81 17.07 -8.36
N SER A 725 -13.24 16.12 -7.55
CA SER A 725 -14.25 15.13 -7.90
C SER A 725 -15.37 15.12 -6.86
N PHE A 726 -16.54 14.67 -7.27
CA PHE A 726 -17.67 14.44 -6.39
C PHE A 726 -18.30 13.09 -6.64
N MET A 727 -18.97 12.57 -5.61
CA MET A 727 -19.80 11.38 -5.68
C MET A 727 -21.08 11.59 -4.90
N LEU A 728 -22.18 11.11 -5.43
CA LEU A 728 -23.48 11.06 -4.76
C LEU A 728 -23.93 9.60 -4.71
N GLY A 729 -24.42 9.18 -3.55
CA GLY A 729 -24.85 7.80 -3.39
C GLY A 729 -26.05 7.67 -2.46
N ALA A 730 -26.67 6.50 -2.53
CA ALA A 730 -27.78 6.09 -1.68
C ALA A 730 -27.61 4.64 -1.27
N LYS A 731 -27.79 4.36 0.02
CA LYS A 731 -27.74 3.03 0.60
C LYS A 731 -29.09 2.67 1.22
N TYR A 732 -29.54 1.47 0.91
CA TYR A 732 -30.73 0.87 1.50
C TYR A 732 -30.37 -0.40 2.28
N LYS A 733 -30.89 -0.51 3.51
CA LYS A 733 -30.74 -1.67 4.38
C LYS A 733 -32.10 -2.37 4.53
N PHE A 734 -32.10 -3.71 4.40
CA PHE A 734 -33.27 -4.56 4.51
C PHE A 734 -33.38 -5.16 5.91
#